data_6dfbe95ac48da2ed806419f6b5a93b76
#
_entry.id   6dfbe95ac48da2ed806419f6b5a93b76
#
_cell.length_a   1.000
_cell.length_b   1.000
_cell.length_c   1.000
_cell.angle_alpha   90.00
_cell.angle_beta   90.00
_cell.angle_gamma   90.00
#
_symmetry.space_group_name_H-M   'P 1'
#
loop_
_entity.id
_entity.type
_entity.pdbx_description
1 polymer ?
#
loop_
_entity_poly.entity_id
_entity_poly.type
_entity_poly.pdbx_seq_one_letter_code
_entity_poly.pdbx_strand_id
1 'polypeptide(L)'
;MRSKHFSLVLFLLASLLVLPAAAQVNPTNRQIVLQAFWWDYWNSNYPNGWANYLTELAPRLKALGIDAVWIPPTIKNQAQNGVGYAPFDQYDLGDKYQKGFLKTRLGDKDELMRMIAVMKANGIDVIQDIVLNHVNGAGSQNGSGGIDPAAMDDGTTQRYKNFRYVSYATPATNETAANYLARSGRFSKNWQNFYPNPGNACCNNDINSVWWGPDISFEPNGIGQSSNATFNPVQAPSYMRNEMRNWIIWNKKQLGWDGVRLDAVKHFPNEVTEDYLWNLQFGSLWASGGNELFAVGEWVGGMGALDAWADAVQNRAGTFDFALRNALTGIISGNGNFDLGTVPGYQQQNRGRTVPFVNNHDTFRPQLSATGNYTGWNTSQQLGPHIEPSNTRLSVVYAIALAVDGAPQVFLEDLFNLGYLGNRFNHSPTVDSTLPTRSDLENLLWCHQNLRFKEGAYLVRWQAADALVIERSAKALIAVNDHWSQWQNLTGVQTSWTDGTVLTDYTGATSGTRTVYGGGKVDLAIPPCNGTAPNGRRGYSIWAPQGITTNYDRPAKRITQEWEMADDLGDRHTASLQQGGALPNNSLDCRVAGRIFAQAGEEIDVELYPADTLRALTVILLDKDCQAVDSTTGAGALTLQHVPAQSGWYTLRVRNATATQPGQKCWVKVTYQAPAVVQTNVAKQKCACVNTIGTNVAEEVLLQQAVRIFPNPVTQQLYLVLDAEQWTWHTAKVKDLQGRLLRQHVLPKDALECQLNVEVLPAGMYLLEVQHSGGTSVQQFIKQ
;
A
#
# COMPACT_ATOMS: atom_id res chain seq x y z
N MET A 1 37.29 43.70 38.93
CA MET A 1 37.55 42.30 38.53
C MET A 1 36.34 41.38 38.74
N ARG A 2 35.12 41.76 38.30
CA ARG A 2 33.92 40.87 38.46
C ARG A 2 33.07 40.71 37.18
N SER A 3 33.54 41.15 36.03
CA SER A 3 32.75 41.09 34.80
C SER A 3 33.26 40.07 33.74
N LYS A 4 34.42 39.47 33.90
CA LYS A 4 35.00 38.54 32.91
C LYS A 4 34.62 37.05 33.12
N HIS A 5 34.13 36.68 34.32
CA HIS A 5 33.74 35.30 34.56
C HIS A 5 32.28 35.02 34.19
N PHE A 6 31.44 36.05 34.11
CA PHE A 6 30.03 35.85 33.70
C PHE A 6 29.86 35.59 32.20
N SER A 7 30.73 36.17 31.38
CA SER A 7 30.72 36.01 29.92
C SER A 7 31.22 34.60 29.50
N LEU A 8 32.15 34.02 30.27
CA LEU A 8 32.68 32.68 29.95
C LEU A 8 31.69 31.55 30.31
N VAL A 9 30.92 31.73 31.38
CA VAL A 9 29.89 30.81 31.80
C VAL A 9 28.68 30.86 30.85
N LEU A 10 28.34 32.02 30.34
CA LEU A 10 27.27 32.19 29.35
C LEU A 10 27.66 31.60 27.99
N PHE A 11 28.96 31.68 27.61
CA PHE A 11 29.45 31.04 26.37
C PHE A 11 29.57 29.53 26.50
N LEU A 12 29.90 28.98 27.66
CA LEU A 12 29.90 27.56 27.93
C LEU A 12 28.47 26.99 28.07
N LEU A 13 27.52 27.77 28.58
CA LEU A 13 26.10 27.37 28.60
C LEU A 13 25.43 27.50 27.23
N ALA A 14 25.84 28.43 26.39
CA ALA A 14 25.36 28.54 25.02
C ALA A 14 25.94 27.44 24.09
N SER A 15 27.15 26.97 24.36
CA SER A 15 27.73 25.84 23.61
C SER A 15 27.20 24.47 24.06
N LEU A 16 26.52 24.37 25.20
CA LEU A 16 25.85 23.16 25.66
C LEU A 16 24.39 23.05 25.19
N LEU A 17 23.84 24.06 24.51
CA LEU A 17 22.48 24.09 24.00
C LEU A 17 22.39 23.95 22.47
N VAL A 18 23.49 23.79 21.78
CA VAL A 18 23.49 23.26 20.43
C VAL A 18 23.50 21.72 20.57
N LEU A 19 22.39 21.16 21.01
CA LEU A 19 22.08 19.79 20.66
C LEU A 19 22.09 19.78 19.12
N PRO A 20 22.95 18.97 18.46
CA PRO A 20 22.75 18.75 17.04
C PRO A 20 21.29 18.33 16.91
N ALA A 21 20.54 19.03 16.08
CA ALA A 21 19.27 18.51 15.62
C ALA A 21 19.60 17.06 15.20
N ALA A 22 19.15 16.10 15.97
CA ALA A 22 19.38 14.69 15.64
C ALA A 22 18.86 14.56 14.22
N ALA A 23 19.77 14.33 13.28
CA ALA A 23 19.41 14.05 11.91
C ALA A 23 18.33 12.99 12.01
N GLN A 24 17.15 13.28 11.47
CA GLN A 24 16.02 12.35 11.56
C GLN A 24 16.43 11.11 10.80
N VAL A 25 16.86 10.12 11.51
CA VAL A 25 17.32 8.85 10.95
C VAL A 25 16.07 8.17 10.42
N ASN A 26 16.10 7.76 9.15
CA ASN A 26 15.10 6.86 8.62
C ASN A 26 14.93 5.68 9.60
N PRO A 27 13.73 5.46 10.17
CA PRO A 27 13.50 4.44 11.20
C PRO A 27 13.52 3.01 10.65
N THR A 28 13.99 2.81 9.46
CA THR A 28 14.03 1.54 8.73
C THR A 28 14.76 0.43 9.42
N ASN A 29 15.41 0.75 10.47
CA ASN A 29 16.30 -0.12 11.20
C ASN A 29 15.93 -1.59 11.20
N ARG A 30 16.41 -2.31 10.15
CA ARG A 30 16.53 -3.76 10.17
C ARG A 30 15.21 -4.54 10.28
N GLN A 31 14.08 -3.90 9.93
CA GLN A 31 12.80 -4.59 9.77
C GLN A 31 12.87 -5.51 8.55
N ILE A 32 12.34 -6.72 8.67
CA ILE A 32 12.10 -7.55 7.50
C ILE A 32 10.82 -7.06 6.81
N VAL A 33 10.98 -6.54 5.59
CA VAL A 33 9.89 -6.06 4.77
C VAL A 33 9.53 -7.12 3.73
N LEU A 34 8.30 -7.61 3.71
CA LEU A 34 7.80 -8.45 2.63
C LEU A 34 7.19 -7.56 1.55
N GLN A 35 7.70 -7.59 0.32
CA GLN A 35 6.92 -7.10 -0.81
C GLN A 35 5.80 -8.10 -1.10
N ALA A 36 4.57 -7.74 -0.74
CA ALA A 36 3.43 -8.63 -0.72
C ALA A 36 2.65 -8.67 -2.06
N PHE A 37 3.35 -8.46 -3.16
CA PHE A 37 2.80 -8.52 -4.51
C PHE A 37 3.90 -8.69 -5.55
N TRP A 38 3.51 -9.11 -6.77
CA TRP A 38 4.33 -9.10 -7.97
C TRP A 38 3.59 -8.35 -9.09
N TRP A 39 4.14 -8.26 -10.27
CA TRP A 39 3.54 -7.44 -11.33
C TRP A 39 2.12 -7.90 -11.71
N ASP A 40 1.89 -9.19 -11.81
CA ASP A 40 0.58 -9.76 -12.13
C ASP A 40 -0.05 -10.49 -10.94
N TYR A 41 0.06 -9.91 -9.74
CA TYR A 41 -0.46 -10.52 -8.52
C TYR A 41 -1.95 -10.84 -8.62
N TRP A 42 -2.31 -12.07 -8.30
CA TRP A 42 -3.69 -12.54 -8.38
C TRP A 42 -3.86 -13.86 -7.62
N ASN A 43 -5.06 -14.09 -7.12
CA ASN A 43 -5.46 -15.35 -6.53
C ASN A 43 -6.91 -15.65 -6.93
N SER A 44 -7.20 -16.87 -7.41
CA SER A 44 -8.52 -17.26 -7.91
C SER A 44 -9.60 -17.26 -6.84
N ASN A 45 -9.22 -17.43 -5.56
CA ASN A 45 -10.15 -17.38 -4.44
C ASN A 45 -10.50 -15.94 -4.03
N TYR A 46 -9.74 -14.94 -4.51
CA TYR A 46 -9.87 -13.54 -4.15
C TYR A 46 -9.80 -12.64 -5.40
N PRO A 47 -10.63 -12.86 -6.41
CA PRO A 47 -10.62 -12.05 -7.62
C PRO A 47 -10.93 -10.58 -7.27
N ASN A 48 -10.08 -9.64 -7.70
CA ASN A 48 -10.17 -8.23 -7.31
C ASN A 48 -10.36 -8.02 -5.79
N GLY A 49 -9.65 -8.80 -5.01
CA GLY A 49 -9.73 -8.80 -3.54
C GLY A 49 -8.41 -9.17 -2.88
N TRP A 50 -7.27 -8.70 -3.42
CA TRP A 50 -5.95 -9.02 -2.89
C TRP A 50 -5.78 -8.63 -1.41
N ALA A 51 -6.47 -7.58 -0.94
CA ALA A 51 -6.49 -7.23 0.47
C ALA A 51 -7.10 -8.34 1.34
N ASN A 52 -8.11 -9.05 0.84
CA ASN A 52 -8.69 -10.18 1.57
C ASN A 52 -7.71 -11.36 1.67
N TYR A 53 -6.98 -11.65 0.58
CA TYR A 53 -5.92 -12.64 0.61
C TYR A 53 -4.85 -12.29 1.65
N LEU A 54 -4.34 -11.05 1.63
CA LEU A 54 -3.34 -10.60 2.60
C LEU A 54 -3.88 -10.59 4.03
N THR A 55 -5.17 -10.28 4.23
CA THR A 55 -5.83 -10.36 5.54
C THR A 55 -5.73 -11.75 6.15
N GLU A 56 -6.05 -12.78 5.36
CA GLU A 56 -5.98 -14.16 5.84
C GLU A 56 -4.53 -14.68 5.96
N LEU A 57 -3.61 -14.10 5.19
CA LEU A 57 -2.18 -14.44 5.25
C LEU A 57 -1.47 -13.84 6.50
N ALA A 58 -2.02 -12.81 7.13
CA ALA A 58 -1.35 -12.06 8.19
C ALA A 58 -0.83 -12.90 9.35
N PRO A 59 -1.57 -13.88 9.92
CA PRO A 59 -1.06 -14.75 11.00
C PRO A 59 0.15 -15.58 10.56
N ARG A 60 0.16 -16.03 9.31
CA ARG A 60 1.27 -16.77 8.72
C ARG A 60 2.51 -15.91 8.56
N LEU A 61 2.35 -14.66 8.12
CA LEU A 61 3.44 -13.70 8.00
C LEU A 61 4.06 -13.37 9.36
N LYS A 62 3.22 -13.19 10.39
CA LYS A 62 3.71 -13.05 11.78
C LYS A 62 4.55 -14.24 12.19
N ALA A 63 4.08 -15.47 11.96
CA ALA A 63 4.79 -16.71 12.33
C ALA A 63 6.14 -16.85 11.60
N LEU A 64 6.26 -16.31 10.38
CA LEU A 64 7.49 -16.26 9.60
C LEU A 64 8.45 -15.14 10.03
N GLY A 65 8.05 -14.29 10.98
CA GLY A 65 8.87 -13.17 11.46
C GLY A 65 8.91 -11.96 10.54
N ILE A 66 7.90 -11.78 9.69
CA ILE A 66 7.77 -10.57 8.87
C ILE A 66 7.38 -9.38 9.75
N ASP A 67 8.13 -8.29 9.65
CA ASP A 67 7.91 -7.07 10.44
C ASP A 67 6.98 -6.08 9.75
N ALA A 68 7.05 -6.02 8.42
CA ALA A 68 6.26 -5.10 7.62
C ALA A 68 5.89 -5.70 6.26
N VAL A 69 4.76 -5.27 5.70
CA VAL A 69 4.36 -5.61 4.34
C VAL A 69 4.34 -4.35 3.47
N TRP A 70 4.99 -4.40 2.32
CA TRP A 70 4.87 -3.40 1.27
C TRP A 70 3.76 -3.85 0.33
N ILE A 71 2.69 -3.05 0.25
CA ILE A 71 1.52 -3.28 -0.59
C ILE A 71 1.55 -2.38 -1.84
N PRO A 72 0.92 -2.80 -2.96
CA PRO A 72 0.89 -1.98 -4.16
C PRO A 72 0.08 -0.69 -3.95
N PRO A 73 0.16 0.28 -4.91
CA PRO A 73 -0.65 1.48 -4.85
C PRO A 73 -2.14 1.18 -4.69
N THR A 74 -2.79 1.84 -3.74
CA THR A 74 -4.17 1.53 -3.31
C THR A 74 -5.25 2.32 -4.02
N ILE A 75 -4.86 3.35 -4.78
CA ILE A 75 -5.78 4.28 -5.42
C ILE A 75 -6.35 3.72 -6.74
N LYS A 76 -7.42 4.35 -7.24
CA LYS A 76 -8.03 3.97 -8.51
C LYS A 76 -7.01 4.05 -9.63
N ASN A 77 -6.86 2.93 -10.34
CA ASN A 77 -6.00 2.79 -11.50
C ASN A 77 -6.81 2.95 -12.80
N GLN A 78 -6.13 3.15 -13.92
CA GLN A 78 -6.78 3.21 -15.24
C GLN A 78 -7.52 1.91 -15.61
N ALA A 79 -7.06 0.77 -15.10
CA ALA A 79 -7.66 -0.54 -15.31
C ALA A 79 -7.71 -1.34 -14.01
N GLN A 80 -8.76 -2.14 -13.82
CA GLN A 80 -8.98 -2.90 -12.58
C GLN A 80 -7.86 -3.92 -12.30
N ASN A 81 -7.36 -4.56 -13.35
CA ASN A 81 -6.29 -5.56 -13.25
C ASN A 81 -4.88 -4.96 -13.33
N GLY A 82 -4.75 -3.63 -13.34
CA GLY A 82 -3.45 -2.97 -13.30
C GLY A 82 -2.75 -3.16 -11.95
N VAL A 83 -1.42 -3.22 -11.95
CA VAL A 83 -0.63 -3.40 -10.73
C VAL A 83 -0.73 -2.20 -9.76
N GLY A 84 -1.07 -1.01 -10.24
CA GLY A 84 -1.22 0.19 -9.43
C GLY A 84 -0.49 1.43 -9.98
N TYR A 85 0.49 1.23 -10.88
CA TYR A 85 1.34 2.31 -11.40
C TYR A 85 0.76 3.09 -12.59
N ALA A 86 -0.56 3.08 -12.73
CA ALA A 86 -1.28 3.92 -13.66
C ALA A 86 -2.41 4.65 -12.92
N PRO A 87 -2.07 5.55 -11.97
CA PRO A 87 -3.02 6.19 -11.08
C PRO A 87 -3.97 7.09 -11.85
N PHE A 88 -5.27 6.97 -11.56
CA PHE A 88 -6.31 7.78 -12.18
C PHE A 88 -6.94 8.77 -11.20
N ASP A 89 -7.39 8.29 -10.03
CA ASP A 89 -7.97 9.15 -9.00
C ASP A 89 -7.36 8.82 -7.64
N GLN A 90 -6.65 9.79 -7.09
CA GLN A 90 -5.95 9.69 -5.81
C GLN A 90 -6.91 9.49 -4.63
N TYR A 91 -8.14 10.00 -4.71
CA TYR A 91 -9.11 9.94 -3.63
C TYR A 91 -10.15 8.81 -3.79
N ASP A 92 -9.92 7.88 -4.71
CA ASP A 92 -10.72 6.67 -4.87
C ASP A 92 -9.93 5.44 -4.43
N LEU A 93 -10.33 4.84 -3.33
CA LEU A 93 -9.73 3.65 -2.72
C LEU A 93 -10.53 2.37 -3.03
N GLY A 94 -11.32 2.37 -4.10
CA GLY A 94 -12.24 1.29 -4.44
C GLY A 94 -13.64 1.52 -3.87
N ASP A 95 -14.00 2.75 -3.58
CA ASP A 95 -15.30 3.17 -3.06
C ASP A 95 -16.09 4.04 -4.04
N LYS A 96 -15.52 4.34 -5.20
CA LYS A 96 -16.19 5.09 -6.27
C LYS A 96 -16.21 4.30 -7.57
N TYR A 97 -17.35 4.26 -8.21
CA TYR A 97 -17.44 3.63 -9.53
C TYR A 97 -16.87 4.54 -10.61
N GLN A 98 -15.71 4.18 -11.12
CA GLN A 98 -14.99 4.92 -12.13
C GLN A 98 -14.28 3.94 -13.08
N LYS A 99 -13.98 4.35 -14.29
CA LYS A 99 -13.25 3.53 -15.26
C LYS A 99 -13.91 2.18 -15.57
N GLY A 100 -15.20 2.03 -15.27
CA GLY A 100 -15.95 0.79 -15.49
C GLY A 100 -15.92 -0.19 -14.32
N PHE A 101 -15.33 0.16 -13.17
CA PHE A 101 -15.26 -0.72 -12.01
C PHE A 101 -15.32 0.05 -10.69
N LEU A 102 -15.81 -0.62 -9.63
CA LEU A 102 -15.84 -0.10 -8.26
C LEU A 102 -14.56 -0.47 -7.52
N LYS A 103 -14.35 -1.77 -7.30
CA LYS A 103 -13.19 -2.29 -6.57
C LYS A 103 -11.90 -2.08 -7.35
N THR A 104 -10.85 -1.71 -6.66
CA THR A 104 -9.48 -1.81 -7.20
C THR A 104 -9.06 -3.28 -7.27
N ARG A 105 -7.89 -3.58 -7.77
CA ARG A 105 -7.34 -4.95 -7.70
C ARG A 105 -7.13 -5.45 -6.27
N LEU A 106 -6.92 -4.51 -5.33
CA LEU A 106 -6.83 -4.82 -3.90
C LEU A 106 -8.18 -5.18 -3.28
N GLY A 107 -9.26 -4.62 -3.79
CA GLY A 107 -10.60 -4.74 -3.22
C GLY A 107 -11.31 -3.40 -3.13
N ASP A 108 -12.33 -3.31 -2.29
CA ASP A 108 -12.93 -2.05 -1.91
C ASP A 108 -12.22 -1.41 -0.70
N LYS A 109 -12.56 -0.18 -0.39
CA LYS A 109 -11.95 0.60 0.68
C LYS A 109 -12.06 -0.07 2.05
N ASP A 110 -13.22 -0.67 2.37
CA ASP A 110 -13.43 -1.33 3.66
C ASP A 110 -12.55 -2.59 3.79
N GLU A 111 -12.42 -3.38 2.71
CA GLU A 111 -11.55 -4.54 2.65
C GLU A 111 -10.08 -4.16 2.82
N LEU A 112 -9.67 -3.07 2.19
CA LEU A 112 -8.32 -2.50 2.33
C LEU A 112 -8.06 -2.05 3.77
N MET A 113 -8.99 -1.31 4.36
CA MET A 113 -8.88 -0.82 5.75
C MET A 113 -8.84 -1.99 6.74
N ARG A 114 -9.67 -3.03 6.55
CA ARG A 114 -9.63 -4.25 7.35
C ARG A 114 -8.27 -4.95 7.25
N MET A 115 -7.72 -5.08 6.06
CA MET A 115 -6.41 -5.71 5.85
C MET A 115 -5.32 -4.98 6.66
N ILE A 116 -5.27 -3.66 6.60
CA ILE A 116 -4.29 -2.87 7.35
C ILE A 116 -4.47 -3.06 8.86
N ALA A 117 -5.72 -3.03 9.34
CA ALA A 117 -6.03 -3.24 10.75
C ALA A 117 -5.61 -4.65 11.25
N VAL A 118 -5.84 -5.68 10.45
CA VAL A 118 -5.48 -7.07 10.78
C VAL A 118 -3.97 -7.27 10.73
N MET A 119 -3.25 -6.64 9.80
CA MET A 119 -1.77 -6.63 9.81
C MET A 119 -1.26 -6.04 11.13
N LYS A 120 -1.79 -4.89 11.56
CA LYS A 120 -1.43 -4.28 12.85
C LYS A 120 -1.77 -5.16 14.04
N ALA A 121 -2.90 -5.84 14.04
CA ALA A 121 -3.27 -6.80 15.08
C ALA A 121 -2.30 -8.00 15.16
N ASN A 122 -1.58 -8.30 14.08
CA ASN A 122 -0.49 -9.26 14.04
C ASN A 122 0.89 -8.63 14.32
N GLY A 123 0.96 -7.36 14.69
CA GLY A 123 2.22 -6.64 14.93
C GLY A 123 2.98 -6.27 13.65
N ILE A 124 2.35 -6.41 12.47
CA ILE A 124 2.95 -6.16 11.16
C ILE A 124 2.63 -4.74 10.72
N ASP A 125 3.64 -3.98 10.37
CA ASP A 125 3.49 -2.64 9.81
C ASP A 125 3.09 -2.72 8.33
N VAL A 126 2.39 -1.70 7.83
CA VAL A 126 1.99 -1.61 6.42
C VAL A 126 2.70 -0.44 5.76
N ILE A 127 3.42 -0.73 4.69
CA ILE A 127 4.13 0.23 3.85
C ILE A 127 3.32 0.45 2.59
N GLN A 128 2.83 1.67 2.40
CA GLN A 128 2.03 2.08 1.27
C GLN A 128 2.91 2.45 0.08
N ASP A 129 2.64 1.89 -1.10
CA ASP A 129 3.25 2.37 -2.35
C ASP A 129 2.57 3.66 -2.82
N ILE A 130 3.36 4.68 -3.11
CA ILE A 130 2.89 6.02 -3.46
C ILE A 130 3.51 6.45 -4.80
N VAL A 131 2.66 6.67 -5.79
CA VAL A 131 3.02 7.19 -7.10
C VAL A 131 2.78 8.70 -7.12
N LEU A 132 3.84 9.48 -7.22
CA LEU A 132 3.79 10.95 -7.25
C LEU A 132 4.10 11.54 -8.61
N ASN A 133 4.88 10.84 -9.43
CA ASN A 133 5.42 11.40 -10.67
C ASN A 133 4.35 11.69 -11.71
N HIS A 134 3.35 10.83 -11.88
CA HIS A 134 2.42 10.88 -13.02
C HIS A 134 1.00 10.45 -12.65
N VAL A 135 0.09 10.68 -13.57
CA VAL A 135 -1.28 10.12 -13.56
C VAL A 135 -1.57 9.48 -14.92
N ASN A 136 -2.58 8.61 -14.98
CA ASN A 136 -2.90 7.89 -16.21
C ASN A 136 -4.41 7.65 -16.36
N GLY A 137 -4.85 7.25 -17.57
CA GLY A 137 -6.22 6.80 -17.81
C GLY A 137 -7.23 7.91 -18.08
N ALA A 138 -6.76 9.12 -18.39
CA ALA A 138 -7.64 10.27 -18.68
C ALA A 138 -8.52 10.11 -19.92
N GLY A 139 -8.28 9.12 -20.76
CA GLY A 139 -9.02 8.90 -21.99
C GLY A 139 -8.14 8.35 -23.09
N SER A 140 -8.68 8.27 -24.29
CA SER A 140 -8.02 7.65 -25.42
C SER A 140 -7.47 8.68 -26.39
N GLN A 141 -6.22 8.54 -26.74
CA GLN A 141 -5.66 9.21 -27.92
C GLN A 141 -5.91 8.30 -29.12
N ASN A 142 -6.74 8.70 -30.03
CA ASN A 142 -7.08 7.94 -31.26
C ASN A 142 -7.77 6.58 -30.99
N GLY A 143 -8.54 6.44 -29.94
CA GLY A 143 -9.33 5.24 -29.69
C GLY A 143 -8.57 4.03 -29.16
N SER A 144 -7.27 4.13 -28.85
CA SER A 144 -6.44 3.01 -28.44
C SER A 144 -5.80 3.16 -27.06
N GLY A 145 -6.53 3.69 -26.10
CA GLY A 145 -6.02 3.86 -24.73
C GLY A 145 -5.07 5.05 -24.61
N GLY A 146 -5.52 6.15 -24.15
CA GLY A 146 -4.79 7.39 -24.06
C GLY A 146 -5.75 8.52 -23.78
N ILE A 147 -5.68 9.56 -24.52
CA ILE A 147 -6.35 10.80 -24.23
C ILE A 147 -7.45 11.05 -25.26
N ASP A 148 -8.65 11.35 -24.76
CA ASP A 148 -9.78 11.73 -25.63
C ASP A 148 -9.52 13.09 -26.29
N PRO A 149 -9.35 13.16 -27.63
CA PRO A 149 -9.13 14.43 -28.33
C PRO A 149 -10.29 15.40 -28.17
N ALA A 150 -11.52 14.93 -27.95
CA ALA A 150 -12.69 15.77 -27.73
C ALA A 150 -12.70 16.46 -26.38
N ALA A 151 -11.85 16.00 -25.44
CA ALA A 151 -11.74 16.57 -24.11
C ALA A 151 -10.70 17.70 -24.00
N MET A 152 -10.33 18.31 -25.10
CA MET A 152 -9.22 19.22 -25.22
C MET A 152 -9.50 20.64 -24.70
N ASP A 153 -8.51 21.23 -23.97
CA ASP A 153 -8.63 22.52 -23.30
C ASP A 153 -8.12 23.70 -24.11
N ASP A 154 -7.01 23.55 -24.80
CA ASP A 154 -6.24 24.65 -25.37
C ASP A 154 -5.84 24.45 -26.85
N GLY A 155 -6.24 23.37 -27.46
CA GLY A 155 -5.87 23.05 -28.84
C GLY A 155 -4.48 22.44 -29.03
N THR A 156 -3.63 22.44 -28.04
CA THR A 156 -2.25 21.97 -28.17
C THR A 156 -1.90 20.76 -27.28
N THR A 157 -2.38 20.71 -26.06
CA THR A 157 -2.03 19.67 -25.06
C THR A 157 -3.25 19.21 -24.26
N GLN A 158 -4.31 19.02 -24.92
CA GLN A 158 -5.64 18.84 -24.33
C GLN A 158 -5.86 17.48 -23.68
N ARG A 159 -4.90 16.59 -23.79
CA ARG A 159 -4.91 15.28 -23.19
C ARG A 159 -5.02 15.26 -21.67
N TYR A 160 -4.80 16.39 -21.01
CA TYR A 160 -4.86 16.49 -19.56
C TYR A 160 -6.26 16.80 -19.01
N LYS A 161 -7.16 17.21 -19.85
CA LYS A 161 -8.50 17.64 -19.47
C LYS A 161 -9.32 16.56 -18.80
N ASN A 162 -9.18 15.34 -19.27
CA ASN A 162 -9.99 14.22 -18.80
C ASN A 162 -9.67 13.74 -17.40
N PHE A 163 -8.56 14.15 -16.80
CA PHE A 163 -8.28 13.81 -15.41
C PHE A 163 -9.25 14.44 -14.42
N ARG A 164 -10.02 15.40 -14.82
CA ARG A 164 -11.11 15.94 -14.01
C ARG A 164 -12.37 15.08 -14.05
N TYR A 165 -12.45 14.10 -14.94
CA TYR A 165 -13.62 13.29 -15.09
C TYR A 165 -13.51 12.00 -14.32
N VAL A 166 -14.57 11.78 -13.58
CA VAL A 166 -14.92 10.49 -13.06
C VAL A 166 -16.25 10.10 -13.68
N SER A 167 -16.32 8.89 -14.17
CA SER A 167 -17.50 8.39 -14.86
C SER A 167 -18.59 8.07 -13.85
N TYR A 168 -19.29 9.10 -13.39
CA TYR A 168 -20.60 8.92 -12.79
C TYR A 168 -21.68 9.00 -13.85
N ALA A 169 -22.90 8.71 -13.47
CA ALA A 169 -24.06 8.73 -14.35
C ALA A 169 -24.38 10.09 -15.00
N THR A 170 -23.65 11.15 -14.69
CA THR A 170 -23.87 12.47 -15.25
C THR A 170 -22.84 12.75 -16.34
N PRO A 171 -23.28 13.08 -17.57
CA PRO A 171 -22.37 13.45 -18.65
C PRO A 171 -21.55 14.68 -18.30
N ALA A 172 -20.33 14.68 -18.74
CA ALA A 172 -19.37 15.75 -18.56
C ALA A 172 -19.84 17.12 -19.05
N THR A 173 -20.65 17.15 -20.09
CA THR A 173 -21.16 18.37 -20.69
C THR A 173 -22.07 19.18 -19.77
N ASN A 174 -22.64 18.54 -18.75
CA ASN A 174 -23.53 19.18 -17.78
C ASN A 174 -22.87 19.32 -16.41
N GLU A 175 -21.58 19.16 -16.31
CA GLU A 175 -20.86 19.16 -15.06
C GLU A 175 -20.62 20.59 -14.57
N THR A 176 -21.07 20.89 -13.37
CA THR A 176 -20.72 22.11 -12.65
C THR A 176 -19.40 21.93 -11.90
N ALA A 177 -18.74 23.04 -11.54
CA ALA A 177 -17.54 22.97 -10.70
C ALA A 177 -17.78 22.22 -9.36
N ALA A 178 -18.94 22.39 -8.77
CA ALA A 178 -19.32 21.66 -7.54
C ALA A 178 -19.46 20.14 -7.79
N ASN A 179 -20.14 19.76 -8.87
CA ASN A 179 -20.28 18.35 -9.23
C ASN A 179 -18.94 17.71 -9.57
N TYR A 180 -18.07 18.46 -10.22
CA TYR A 180 -16.73 18.02 -10.54
C TYR A 180 -15.90 17.73 -9.29
N LEU A 181 -15.82 18.69 -8.37
CA LEU A 181 -15.11 18.53 -7.10
C LEU A 181 -15.68 17.39 -6.26
N ALA A 182 -16.98 17.17 -6.31
CA ALA A 182 -17.63 16.09 -5.61
C ALA A 182 -17.24 14.70 -6.13
N ARG A 183 -16.78 14.59 -7.37
CA ARG A 183 -16.55 13.33 -8.06
C ARG A 183 -15.09 13.02 -8.35
N SER A 184 -14.29 14.01 -8.64
CA SER A 184 -12.95 13.81 -9.19
C SER A 184 -11.83 14.02 -8.18
N GLY A 185 -11.94 13.43 -7.02
CA GLY A 185 -10.84 13.39 -6.08
C GLY A 185 -10.50 14.72 -5.43
N ARG A 186 -11.46 15.61 -5.24
CA ARG A 186 -11.44 16.84 -4.45
C ARG A 186 -10.66 18.03 -5.01
N PHE A 187 -9.87 17.89 -6.02
CA PHE A 187 -9.19 19.03 -6.62
C PHE A 187 -9.19 18.96 -8.14
N SER A 188 -9.31 20.13 -8.76
CA SER A 188 -9.33 20.22 -10.20
C SER A 188 -7.93 20.10 -10.79
N LYS A 189 -7.88 19.46 -11.94
CA LYS A 189 -6.65 19.35 -12.75
C LYS A 189 -6.95 19.84 -14.15
N ASN A 190 -5.99 20.55 -14.72
CA ASN A 190 -6.01 20.94 -16.12
C ASN A 190 -4.61 20.75 -16.72
N TRP A 191 -4.44 21.10 -17.98
CA TRP A 191 -3.18 20.94 -18.68
C TRP A 191 -2.00 21.68 -18.00
N GLN A 192 -2.22 22.77 -17.29
CA GLN A 192 -1.20 23.54 -16.57
C GLN A 192 -0.65 22.82 -15.34
N ASN A 193 -1.30 21.75 -14.90
CA ASN A 193 -0.87 20.96 -13.75
C ASN A 193 0.11 19.85 -14.12
N PHE A 194 0.48 19.76 -15.40
CA PHE A 194 1.36 18.73 -15.92
C PHE A 194 2.50 19.31 -16.74
N TYR A 195 3.63 18.62 -16.77
CA TYR A 195 4.71 18.99 -17.67
C TYR A 195 4.30 18.76 -19.13
N PRO A 196 4.69 19.64 -20.06
CA PRO A 196 4.40 19.47 -21.47
C PRO A 196 5.07 18.21 -22.01
N ASN A 197 4.35 17.46 -22.81
CA ASN A 197 4.88 16.29 -23.48
C ASN A 197 5.35 16.63 -24.90
N PRO A 198 6.33 15.93 -25.47
CA PRO A 198 7.10 14.83 -24.88
C PRO A 198 8.36 15.30 -24.16
N GLY A 199 8.70 14.55 -23.12
CA GLY A 199 10.05 14.57 -22.56
C GLY A 199 10.41 15.80 -21.76
N ASN A 200 9.44 16.46 -21.17
CA ASN A 200 9.71 17.63 -20.38
C ASN A 200 9.39 17.39 -18.95
N ALA A 201 10.08 16.48 -18.41
CA ALA A 201 10.02 16.35 -17.02
C ALA A 201 11.17 17.05 -16.38
N CYS A 202 11.02 17.26 -15.15
CA CYS A 202 12.03 17.60 -14.24
C CYS A 202 13.03 16.47 -14.13
N CYS A 203 14.22 16.82 -13.87
CA CYS A 203 15.05 15.95 -13.05
C CYS A 203 15.43 14.60 -13.65
N ASN A 204 16.42 14.54 -14.48
CA ASN A 204 17.07 13.30 -14.91
C ASN A 204 16.24 12.25 -15.67
N ASN A 205 16.05 12.48 -16.93
CA ASN A 205 15.53 11.48 -17.85
C ASN A 205 14.12 10.99 -17.53
N ASP A 206 13.23 11.87 -17.78
CA ASP A 206 11.84 11.60 -17.58
C ASP A 206 11.30 10.50 -18.40
N ILE A 207 10.39 9.90 -17.75
CA ILE A 207 9.54 8.89 -18.31
C ILE A 207 8.72 9.54 -19.40
N ASN A 208 8.86 9.00 -20.59
CA ASN A 208 8.04 9.40 -21.71
C ASN A 208 6.56 9.22 -21.32
N SER A 209 5.85 10.31 -21.18
CA SER A 209 4.44 10.35 -20.79
C SER A 209 3.50 9.51 -21.67
N VAL A 210 3.93 9.01 -22.81
CA VAL A 210 3.17 8.08 -23.65
C VAL A 210 2.95 6.73 -22.94
N TRP A 211 3.91 6.28 -22.12
CA TRP A 211 3.85 4.99 -21.44
C TRP A 211 3.27 5.07 -20.03
N TRP A 212 3.62 6.11 -19.28
CA TRP A 212 3.31 6.23 -17.87
C TRP A 212 2.16 7.18 -17.60
N GLY A 213 1.90 8.06 -18.54
CA GLY A 213 0.96 9.16 -18.41
C GLY A 213 1.67 10.50 -18.22
N PRO A 214 0.92 11.59 -18.17
CA PRO A 214 1.49 12.92 -18.00
C PRO A 214 2.08 13.10 -16.61
N ASP A 215 3.30 13.64 -16.57
CA ASP A 215 4.01 13.94 -15.35
C ASP A 215 3.43 15.15 -14.64
N ILE A 216 3.27 15.06 -13.35
CA ILE A 216 2.71 16.14 -12.51
C ILE A 216 3.73 17.28 -12.40
N SER A 217 3.29 18.52 -12.68
CA SER A 217 4.10 19.71 -12.47
C SER A 217 4.01 20.20 -11.04
N PHE A 218 5.12 20.10 -10.31
CA PHE A 218 5.24 20.60 -8.94
C PHE A 218 5.76 22.04 -8.87
N GLU A 219 5.96 22.71 -10.00
CA GLU A 219 6.48 24.06 -10.07
C GLU A 219 5.42 25.12 -9.71
N PRO A 220 5.84 26.27 -9.15
CA PRO A 220 4.90 27.29 -8.68
C PRO A 220 3.94 27.82 -9.76
N ASN A 221 4.39 27.90 -10.99
CA ASN A 221 3.63 28.49 -12.11
C ASN A 221 3.16 27.45 -13.12
N GLY A 222 3.30 26.17 -12.85
CA GLY A 222 2.86 25.11 -13.75
C GLY A 222 3.84 24.82 -14.89
N ILE A 223 3.32 24.68 -16.09
CA ILE A 223 4.03 24.14 -17.25
C ILE A 223 5.34 24.86 -17.59
N GLY A 224 6.35 24.04 -17.91
CA GLY A 224 7.60 24.51 -18.49
C GLY A 224 8.54 25.23 -17.51
N GLN A 225 8.22 25.25 -16.25
CA GLN A 225 9.12 25.75 -15.23
C GLN A 225 10.19 24.71 -14.89
N SER A 226 11.40 25.19 -14.63
CA SER A 226 12.47 24.32 -14.15
C SER A 226 12.13 23.74 -12.77
N SER A 227 12.37 22.49 -12.60
CA SER A 227 12.21 21.78 -11.34
C SER A 227 13.23 22.14 -10.27
N ASN A 228 14.19 22.95 -10.60
CA ASN A 228 15.29 23.34 -9.69
C ASN A 228 14.88 24.40 -8.66
N ALA A 229 13.59 24.70 -8.53
CA ALA A 229 13.11 25.56 -7.46
C ALA A 229 13.32 24.83 -6.12
N THR A 230 14.27 25.28 -5.33
CA THR A 230 14.51 24.76 -3.99
C THR A 230 13.25 24.88 -3.16
N PHE A 231 12.73 23.77 -2.64
CA PHE A 231 11.59 23.81 -1.74
C PHE A 231 11.97 24.61 -0.49
N ASN A 232 11.16 25.62 -0.21
CA ASN A 232 11.25 26.39 1.02
C ASN A 232 9.91 26.21 1.76
N PRO A 233 9.89 25.58 2.93
CA PRO A 233 8.65 25.36 3.69
C PRO A 233 7.95 26.67 4.10
N VAL A 234 8.66 27.79 4.07
CA VAL A 234 8.11 29.13 4.35
C VAL A 234 7.44 29.75 3.11
N GLN A 235 7.73 29.25 1.91
CA GLN A 235 7.10 29.70 0.68
C GLN A 235 5.88 28.84 0.38
N ALA A 236 4.81 29.48 -0.09
CA ALA A 236 3.63 28.76 -0.55
C ALA A 236 4.02 27.85 -1.72
N PRO A 237 3.89 26.53 -1.61
CA PRO A 237 4.18 25.60 -2.70
C PRO A 237 3.19 25.81 -3.86
N SER A 238 3.52 25.28 -5.02
CA SER A 238 2.62 25.28 -6.18
C SER A 238 1.28 24.60 -5.86
N TYR A 239 0.28 24.85 -6.67
CA TYR A 239 -1.04 24.22 -6.52
C TYR A 239 -0.94 22.70 -6.42
N MET A 240 -0.23 22.04 -7.36
CA MET A 240 -0.08 20.60 -7.35
C MET A 240 0.73 20.08 -6.16
N ARG A 241 1.74 20.81 -5.70
CA ARG A 241 2.45 20.44 -4.46
C ARG A 241 1.51 20.42 -3.26
N ASN A 242 0.66 21.43 -3.13
CA ASN A 242 -0.34 21.49 -2.05
C ASN A 242 -1.36 20.36 -2.14
N GLU A 243 -1.95 20.16 -3.30
CA GLU A 243 -3.02 19.17 -3.47
C GLU A 243 -2.52 17.75 -3.29
N MET A 244 -1.36 17.41 -3.83
CA MET A 244 -0.76 16.09 -3.65
C MET A 244 -0.26 15.87 -2.22
N ARG A 245 0.22 16.92 -1.53
CA ARG A 245 0.53 16.85 -0.10
C ARG A 245 -0.71 16.60 0.74
N ASN A 246 -1.79 17.34 0.47
CA ASN A 246 -3.07 17.13 1.15
C ASN A 246 -3.58 15.70 0.94
N TRP A 247 -3.46 15.20 -0.30
CA TRP A 247 -3.84 13.83 -0.61
C TRP A 247 -3.02 12.79 0.17
N ILE A 248 -1.71 12.88 0.22
CA ILE A 248 -0.90 11.86 0.91
C ILE A 248 -1.16 11.86 2.43
N ILE A 249 -1.37 13.05 3.02
CA ILE A 249 -1.78 13.17 4.43
C ILE A 249 -3.17 12.55 4.65
N TRP A 250 -4.11 12.87 3.77
CA TRP A 250 -5.44 12.26 3.79
C TRP A 250 -5.38 10.74 3.68
N ASN A 251 -4.60 10.22 2.74
CA ASN A 251 -4.44 8.78 2.52
C ASN A 251 -3.90 8.08 3.77
N LYS A 252 -2.89 8.66 4.43
CA LYS A 252 -2.38 8.14 5.70
C LYS A 252 -3.45 8.13 6.78
N LYS A 253 -4.19 9.21 6.92
CA LYS A 253 -5.26 9.35 7.91
C LYS A 253 -6.38 8.33 7.67
N GLN A 254 -6.82 8.19 6.41
CA GLN A 254 -7.86 7.24 6.04
C GLN A 254 -7.48 5.80 6.34
N LEU A 255 -6.28 5.40 5.96
CA LEU A 255 -5.85 4.02 5.97
C LEU A 255 -5.07 3.63 7.23
N GLY A 256 -4.38 4.56 7.86
CA GLY A 256 -3.60 4.29 9.07
C GLY A 256 -2.35 3.45 8.85
N TRP A 257 -1.74 3.49 7.65
CA TRP A 257 -0.49 2.78 7.35
C TRP A 257 0.73 3.36 8.10
N ASP A 258 1.83 2.62 8.13
CA ASP A 258 3.01 2.91 8.97
C ASP A 258 4.21 3.41 8.19
N GLY A 259 4.24 3.24 6.89
CA GLY A 259 5.36 3.63 6.06
C GLY A 259 4.98 3.87 4.61
N VAL A 260 5.95 4.38 3.84
CA VAL A 260 5.79 4.63 2.40
C VAL A 260 6.95 4.07 1.59
N ARG A 261 6.64 3.54 0.44
CA ARG A 261 7.56 3.39 -0.69
C ARG A 261 7.19 4.44 -1.73
N LEU A 262 8.12 5.28 -2.07
CA LEU A 262 7.94 6.33 -3.07
C LEU A 262 8.46 5.85 -4.42
N ASP A 263 7.55 5.80 -5.38
CA ASP A 263 7.81 5.35 -6.75
C ASP A 263 8.63 6.40 -7.52
N ALA A 264 9.57 5.94 -8.34
CA ALA A 264 10.25 6.72 -9.38
C ALA A 264 10.80 8.08 -8.90
N VAL A 265 11.40 8.14 -7.71
CA VAL A 265 11.80 9.40 -7.05
C VAL A 265 12.88 10.21 -7.77
N LYS A 266 13.53 9.66 -8.79
CA LYS A 266 14.47 10.40 -9.62
C LYS A 266 13.81 11.27 -10.70
N HIS A 267 12.49 11.14 -10.89
CA HIS A 267 11.74 11.77 -11.97
C HIS A 267 10.95 13.01 -11.53
N PHE A 268 11.02 13.39 -10.26
CA PHE A 268 10.44 14.62 -9.72
C PHE A 268 11.37 15.27 -8.68
N PRO A 269 11.15 16.55 -8.29
CA PRO A 269 12.06 17.24 -7.39
C PRO A 269 12.22 16.59 -6.01
N ASN A 270 13.44 16.49 -5.50
CA ASN A 270 13.74 15.95 -4.18
C ASN A 270 12.99 16.68 -3.06
N GLU A 271 12.80 17.99 -3.23
CA GLU A 271 12.09 18.85 -2.30
C GLU A 271 10.62 18.50 -2.12
N VAL A 272 10.01 17.85 -3.12
CA VAL A 272 8.65 17.32 -3.00
C VAL A 272 8.63 16.14 -2.01
N THR A 273 9.59 15.24 -2.14
CA THR A 273 9.75 14.13 -1.19
C THR A 273 10.01 14.63 0.23
N GLU A 274 10.92 15.57 0.37
CA GLU A 274 11.27 16.15 1.67
C GLU A 274 10.06 16.83 2.32
N ASP A 275 9.33 17.67 1.58
CA ASP A 275 8.11 18.34 2.05
C ASP A 275 7.04 17.35 2.50
N TYR A 276 6.76 16.31 1.70
CA TYR A 276 5.70 15.37 2.01
C TYR A 276 6.05 14.50 3.20
N LEU A 277 7.27 14.01 3.30
CA LEU A 277 7.72 13.24 4.45
C LEU A 277 7.75 14.08 5.73
N TRP A 278 8.15 15.34 5.62
CA TRP A 278 8.05 16.28 6.74
C TRP A 278 6.61 16.39 7.24
N ASN A 279 5.67 16.65 6.33
CA ASN A 279 4.26 16.83 6.69
C ASN A 279 3.58 15.54 7.18
N LEU A 280 3.98 14.38 6.69
CA LEU A 280 3.49 13.09 7.18
C LEU A 280 3.89 12.83 8.63
N GLN A 281 5.05 13.32 9.05
CA GLN A 281 5.56 13.15 10.40
C GLN A 281 5.02 14.19 11.37
N PHE A 282 4.89 15.44 10.93
CA PHE A 282 4.58 16.59 11.81
C PHE A 282 3.24 17.27 11.50
N GLY A 283 2.72 17.11 10.29
CA GLY A 283 1.51 17.78 9.81
C GLY A 283 0.21 17.00 10.05
N SER A 284 0.23 15.82 10.69
CA SER A 284 -0.98 15.05 10.96
C SER A 284 -1.35 15.07 12.44
N LEU A 285 -2.64 14.91 12.74
CA LEU A 285 -3.14 14.91 14.12
C LEU A 285 -2.52 13.81 15.00
N TRP A 286 -2.05 12.73 14.41
CA TRP A 286 -1.42 11.62 15.14
C TRP A 286 0.09 11.49 14.91
N ALA A 287 0.71 12.41 14.20
CA ALA A 287 2.16 12.48 14.08
C ALA A 287 2.83 13.22 15.25
N SER A 288 2.11 13.44 16.33
CA SER A 288 2.67 14.03 17.54
C SER A 288 3.61 13.05 18.25
N GLY A 289 4.79 13.48 18.59
CA GLY A 289 5.67 12.73 19.47
C GLY A 289 6.71 11.84 18.81
N GLY A 290 7.09 12.11 17.55
CA GLY A 290 8.23 11.45 16.92
C GLY A 290 7.95 10.03 16.45
N ASN A 291 6.72 9.75 16.01
CA ASN A 291 6.44 8.53 15.28
C ASN A 291 7.31 8.46 14.04
N GLU A 292 8.24 7.58 14.07
CA GLU A 292 9.18 7.32 13.00
C GLU A 292 8.43 6.66 11.83
N LEU A 293 8.33 7.38 10.73
CA LEU A 293 7.74 6.88 9.50
C LEU A 293 8.79 6.08 8.73
N PHE A 294 8.51 4.81 8.45
CA PHE A 294 9.31 4.08 7.46
C PHE A 294 9.15 4.74 6.09
N ALA A 295 10.26 5.10 5.43
CA ALA A 295 10.22 5.67 4.10
C ALA A 295 11.38 5.17 3.25
N VAL A 296 11.07 4.70 2.04
CA VAL A 296 12.05 4.27 1.05
C VAL A 296 11.70 4.83 -0.32
N GLY A 297 12.68 5.39 -1.01
CA GLY A 297 12.55 5.87 -2.39
C GLY A 297 13.13 4.88 -3.38
N GLU A 298 12.43 4.70 -4.50
CA GLU A 298 12.97 3.95 -5.61
C GLU A 298 13.84 4.84 -6.48
N TRP A 299 15.14 4.69 -6.32
CA TRP A 299 16.14 5.30 -7.19
C TRP A 299 17.04 4.21 -7.78
N VAL A 300 16.90 3.94 -9.06
CA VAL A 300 17.76 2.99 -9.77
C VAL A 300 19.08 3.67 -10.09
N GLY A 301 20.16 3.28 -9.41
CA GLY A 301 21.46 3.90 -9.55
C GLY A 301 22.58 3.21 -8.77
N GLY A 302 23.79 3.71 -8.90
CA GLY A 302 24.96 3.27 -8.13
C GLY A 302 25.02 3.94 -6.74
N MET A 303 25.93 3.45 -5.87
CA MET A 303 26.10 3.89 -4.48
C MET A 303 26.07 5.40 -4.29
N GLY A 304 26.88 6.14 -5.06
CA GLY A 304 26.98 7.59 -4.91
C GLY A 304 25.68 8.34 -5.23
N ALA A 305 24.91 7.86 -6.19
CA ALA A 305 23.61 8.45 -6.53
C ALA A 305 22.57 8.15 -5.44
N LEU A 306 22.59 6.94 -4.88
CA LEU A 306 21.70 6.53 -3.80
C LEU A 306 21.97 7.35 -2.53
N ASP A 307 23.23 7.50 -2.13
CA ASP A 307 23.63 8.32 -0.98
C ASP A 307 23.28 9.80 -1.21
N ALA A 308 23.59 10.33 -2.40
CA ALA A 308 23.30 11.73 -2.74
C ALA A 308 21.80 12.05 -2.68
N TRP A 309 20.93 11.14 -3.15
CA TRP A 309 19.50 11.35 -3.06
C TRP A 309 19.00 11.31 -1.60
N ALA A 310 19.47 10.33 -0.81
CA ALA A 310 19.08 10.24 0.59
C ALA A 310 19.54 11.48 1.39
N ASP A 311 20.71 12.04 1.07
CA ASP A 311 21.17 13.32 1.64
C ASP A 311 20.29 14.50 1.18
N ALA A 312 19.91 14.54 -0.10
CA ALA A 312 19.08 15.61 -0.65
C ALA A 312 17.67 15.67 -0.02
N VAL A 313 17.12 14.52 0.40
CA VAL A 313 15.87 14.47 1.16
C VAL A 313 16.10 14.53 2.69
N GLN A 314 17.23 15.02 3.12
CA GLN A 314 17.61 15.21 4.53
C GLN A 314 17.51 13.93 5.38
N ASN A 315 17.82 12.80 4.81
CA ASN A 315 17.71 11.47 5.45
C ASN A 315 16.28 11.11 5.93
N ARG A 316 15.24 11.72 5.37
CA ARG A 316 13.85 11.36 5.70
C ARG A 316 13.43 10.06 5.07
N ALA A 317 14.13 9.62 4.01
CA ALA A 317 13.94 8.34 3.37
C ALA A 317 15.28 7.67 3.09
N GLY A 318 15.26 6.35 3.05
CA GLY A 318 16.33 5.53 2.50
C GLY A 318 16.08 5.17 1.04
N THR A 319 16.93 4.31 0.47
CA THR A 319 16.80 3.81 -0.91
C THR A 319 16.84 2.28 -0.95
N PHE A 320 16.21 1.71 -1.97
CA PHE A 320 16.53 0.32 -2.31
C PHE A 320 18.00 0.20 -2.71
N ASP A 321 18.68 -0.81 -2.18
CA ASP A 321 20.13 -1.00 -2.40
C ASP A 321 20.40 -1.69 -3.75
N PHE A 322 20.20 -0.95 -4.84
CA PHE A 322 20.51 -1.42 -6.19
C PHE A 322 22.00 -1.68 -6.39
N ALA A 323 22.87 -1.00 -5.64
CA ALA A 323 24.31 -1.22 -5.71
C ALA A 323 24.69 -2.60 -5.16
N LEU A 324 24.22 -2.95 -3.97
CA LEU A 324 24.38 -4.30 -3.41
C LEU A 324 23.73 -5.35 -4.32
N ARG A 325 22.52 -5.06 -4.83
CA ARG A 325 21.82 -5.98 -5.72
C ARG A 325 22.63 -6.33 -6.97
N ASN A 326 23.41 -5.39 -7.52
CA ASN A 326 24.32 -5.68 -8.63
C ASN A 326 25.36 -6.76 -8.26
N ALA A 327 25.90 -6.73 -7.04
CA ALA A 327 26.79 -7.79 -6.56
C ALA A 327 26.02 -9.12 -6.40
N LEU A 328 24.79 -9.08 -5.86
CA LEU A 328 23.97 -10.29 -5.70
C LEU A 328 23.63 -10.95 -7.04
N THR A 329 23.32 -10.16 -8.06
CA THR A 329 23.13 -10.69 -9.42
C THR A 329 24.44 -11.21 -10.02
N GLY A 330 25.57 -10.60 -9.68
CA GLY A 330 26.91 -11.08 -10.04
C GLY A 330 27.22 -12.48 -9.47
N ILE A 331 26.84 -12.74 -8.22
CA ILE A 331 26.96 -14.08 -7.59
C ILE A 331 26.14 -15.12 -8.36
N ILE A 332 24.93 -14.78 -8.75
CA ILE A 332 24.04 -15.67 -9.51
C ILE A 332 24.61 -15.96 -10.90
N SER A 333 24.98 -14.91 -11.65
CA SER A 333 25.48 -15.03 -13.02
C SER A 333 26.90 -15.61 -13.10
N GLY A 334 27.73 -15.35 -12.08
CA GLY A 334 29.07 -15.88 -11.94
C GLY A 334 29.11 -17.39 -11.73
N ASN A 335 28.00 -17.97 -11.27
CA ASN A 335 27.82 -19.41 -11.11
C ASN A 335 28.93 -20.09 -10.30
N GLY A 336 29.43 -19.45 -9.23
CA GLY A 336 30.51 -19.90 -8.37
C GLY A 336 31.90 -19.38 -8.79
N ASN A 337 31.98 -18.42 -9.69
CA ASN A 337 33.21 -17.71 -10.06
C ASN A 337 33.19 -16.24 -9.64
N PHE A 338 32.20 -15.82 -8.87
CA PHE A 338 32.11 -14.45 -8.33
C PHE A 338 33.01 -14.33 -7.09
N ASP A 339 33.80 -13.28 -6.99
CA ASP A 339 34.60 -13.03 -5.80
C ASP A 339 33.73 -12.44 -4.67
N LEU A 340 33.27 -13.30 -3.76
CA LEU A 340 32.46 -12.91 -2.59
C LEU A 340 33.18 -11.88 -1.71
N GLY A 341 34.51 -11.86 -1.71
CA GLY A 341 35.30 -10.88 -0.97
C GLY A 341 35.06 -9.43 -1.41
N THR A 342 34.50 -9.21 -2.60
CA THR A 342 34.20 -7.87 -3.14
C THR A 342 32.86 -7.32 -2.66
N VAL A 343 31.94 -8.15 -2.14
CA VAL A 343 30.56 -7.76 -1.76
C VAL A 343 30.51 -6.55 -0.83
N PRO A 344 31.35 -6.45 0.23
CA PRO A 344 31.31 -5.28 1.12
C PRO A 344 31.59 -3.95 0.41
N GLY A 345 32.31 -3.97 -0.72
CA GLY A 345 32.59 -2.78 -1.52
C GLY A 345 31.41 -2.25 -2.33
N TYR A 346 30.32 -3.00 -2.44
CA TYR A 346 29.11 -2.57 -3.17
C TYR A 346 28.08 -1.87 -2.28
N GLN A 347 28.32 -1.79 -0.97
CA GLN A 347 27.38 -1.17 -0.04
C GLN A 347 27.56 0.36 0.01
N GLN A 348 26.45 1.08 0.16
CA GLN A 348 26.44 2.52 0.42
C GLN A 348 27.26 2.88 1.67
N GLN A 349 27.80 4.09 1.74
CA GLN A 349 28.55 4.54 2.91
C GLN A 349 27.68 4.57 4.15
N ASN A 350 26.43 5.05 4.03
CA ASN A 350 25.45 5.03 5.11
C ASN A 350 24.47 3.86 4.93
N ARG A 351 24.91 2.68 5.29
CA ARG A 351 24.15 1.43 5.15
C ARG A 351 22.84 1.40 5.95
N GLY A 352 22.72 2.21 7.02
CA GLY A 352 21.51 2.30 7.81
C GLY A 352 20.30 2.91 7.07
N ARG A 353 20.53 3.50 5.88
CA ARG A 353 19.51 4.11 5.02
C ARG A 353 19.12 3.23 3.84
N THR A 354 19.38 1.96 3.86
CA THR A 354 19.16 1.09 2.71
C THR A 354 18.07 0.05 2.96
N VAL A 355 17.50 -0.41 1.87
CA VAL A 355 16.63 -1.59 1.81
C VAL A 355 17.32 -2.62 0.90
N PRO A 356 18.16 -3.50 1.47
CA PRO A 356 18.75 -4.59 0.72
C PRO A 356 17.67 -5.52 0.17
N PHE A 357 17.78 -5.93 -1.10
CA PHE A 357 16.78 -6.78 -1.75
C PHE A 357 17.40 -7.69 -2.81
N VAL A 358 16.71 -8.77 -3.11
CA VAL A 358 17.10 -9.75 -4.14
C VAL A 358 16.25 -9.55 -5.41
N ASN A 359 14.95 -9.71 -5.28
CA ASN A 359 13.98 -9.45 -6.34
C ASN A 359 12.94 -8.42 -5.88
N ASN A 360 12.34 -7.74 -6.85
CA ASN A 360 11.12 -6.96 -6.70
C ASN A 360 10.26 -7.11 -7.95
N HIS A 361 9.09 -6.49 -7.97
CA HIS A 361 8.15 -6.57 -9.09
C HIS A 361 8.71 -6.03 -10.42
N ASP A 362 9.72 -5.17 -10.39
CA ASP A 362 10.35 -4.59 -11.58
C ASP A 362 11.58 -5.36 -12.07
N THR A 363 12.25 -6.07 -11.19
CA THR A 363 13.33 -6.96 -11.57
C THR A 363 12.86 -8.38 -11.86
N PHE A 364 11.60 -8.70 -11.54
CA PHE A 364 11.00 -10.01 -11.70
C PHE A 364 9.75 -9.90 -12.59
N ARG A 365 9.94 -10.01 -13.90
CA ARG A 365 8.90 -9.82 -14.91
C ARG A 365 8.68 -11.08 -15.73
N PRO A 366 7.98 -12.10 -15.16
CA PRO A 366 7.61 -13.27 -15.95
C PRO A 366 6.62 -12.87 -17.06
N GLN A 367 6.82 -13.44 -18.23
CA GLN A 367 5.91 -13.27 -19.36
C GLN A 367 4.82 -14.35 -19.28
N LEU A 368 3.58 -13.92 -19.32
CA LEU A 368 2.43 -14.81 -19.25
C LEU A 368 1.68 -14.83 -20.58
N SER A 369 1.14 -15.99 -20.93
CA SER A 369 0.16 -16.11 -22.03
C SER A 369 -1.17 -15.47 -21.66
N ALA A 370 -2.06 -15.34 -22.64
CA ALA A 370 -3.44 -14.87 -22.40
C ALA A 370 -4.22 -15.75 -21.40
N THR A 371 -3.80 -17.00 -21.22
CA THR A 371 -4.38 -17.93 -20.24
C THR A 371 -3.67 -17.92 -18.89
N GLY A 372 -2.67 -17.05 -18.69
CA GLY A 372 -1.93 -16.92 -17.45
C GLY A 372 -0.81 -17.93 -17.24
N ASN A 373 -0.43 -18.69 -18.26
CA ASN A 373 0.68 -19.62 -18.17
C ASN A 373 2.02 -18.91 -18.44
N TYR A 374 3.04 -19.29 -17.68
CA TYR A 374 4.40 -18.79 -17.88
C TYR A 374 4.95 -19.17 -19.26
N THR A 375 5.47 -18.20 -19.99
CA THR A 375 6.03 -18.35 -21.35
C THR A 375 7.45 -17.87 -21.48
N GLY A 376 8.04 -17.32 -20.42
CA GLY A 376 9.40 -16.79 -20.42
C GLY A 376 9.52 -15.52 -19.57
N TRP A 377 10.54 -14.71 -19.87
CA TRP A 377 10.83 -13.47 -19.16
C TRP A 377 10.72 -12.26 -20.08
N ASN A 378 10.07 -11.22 -19.60
CA ASN A 378 10.00 -9.93 -20.28
C ASN A 378 11.19 -9.06 -19.92
N THR A 379 12.36 -9.42 -20.46
CA THR A 379 13.64 -8.78 -20.13
C THR A 379 13.71 -7.31 -20.55
N SER A 380 12.91 -6.89 -21.54
CA SER A 380 12.85 -5.49 -21.97
C SER A 380 12.17 -4.56 -20.98
N GLN A 381 11.41 -5.10 -20.04
CA GLN A 381 10.71 -4.34 -19.00
C GLN A 381 11.29 -4.53 -17.60
N GLN A 382 12.39 -5.26 -17.48
CA GLN A 382 13.07 -5.43 -16.20
C GLN A 382 14.02 -4.26 -15.91
N LEU A 383 14.00 -3.76 -14.68
CA LEU A 383 14.98 -2.75 -14.19
C LEU A 383 16.35 -3.36 -13.85
N GLY A 384 16.54 -4.63 -14.12
CA GLY A 384 17.78 -5.38 -13.91
C GLY A 384 17.53 -6.87 -14.10
N PRO A 385 18.59 -7.71 -14.18
CA PRO A 385 18.43 -9.15 -14.35
C PRO A 385 17.60 -9.76 -13.22
N HIS A 386 16.65 -10.63 -13.56
CA HIS A 386 15.90 -11.40 -12.57
C HIS A 386 16.77 -12.49 -11.94
N ILE A 387 16.40 -12.91 -10.75
CA ILE A 387 16.94 -14.09 -10.09
C ILE A 387 15.80 -15.10 -9.95
N GLU A 388 15.95 -16.25 -10.57
CA GLU A 388 14.91 -17.28 -10.50
C GLU A 388 14.81 -17.86 -9.08
N PRO A 389 13.59 -18.02 -8.53
CA PRO A 389 13.39 -18.64 -7.22
C PRO A 389 13.93 -20.06 -7.09
N SER A 390 14.11 -20.77 -8.20
CA SER A 390 14.69 -22.09 -8.26
C SER A 390 16.23 -22.10 -8.26
N ASN A 391 16.87 -20.93 -8.36
CA ASN A 391 18.33 -20.84 -8.40
C ASN A 391 18.94 -21.35 -7.08
N THR A 392 19.95 -22.21 -7.20
CA THR A 392 20.58 -22.85 -6.04
C THR A 392 21.35 -21.88 -5.13
N ARG A 393 21.68 -20.67 -5.63
CA ARG A 393 22.35 -19.61 -4.88
C ARG A 393 21.40 -18.55 -4.33
N LEU A 394 20.08 -18.76 -4.47
CA LEU A 394 19.08 -17.85 -3.92
C LEU A 394 19.28 -17.67 -2.40
N SER A 395 19.54 -18.75 -1.68
CA SER A 395 19.82 -18.71 -0.23
C SER A 395 21.07 -17.92 0.12
N VAL A 396 22.13 -17.99 -0.72
CA VAL A 396 23.37 -17.23 -0.52
C VAL A 396 23.09 -15.72 -0.60
N VAL A 397 22.41 -15.28 -1.65
CA VAL A 397 22.13 -13.86 -1.84
C VAL A 397 21.15 -13.31 -0.79
N TYR A 398 20.18 -14.11 -0.35
CA TYR A 398 19.30 -13.73 0.78
C TYR A 398 20.04 -13.72 2.13
N ALA A 399 20.96 -14.66 2.37
CA ALA A 399 21.80 -14.65 3.57
C ALA A 399 22.62 -13.36 3.67
N ILE A 400 23.18 -12.89 2.54
CA ILE A 400 23.89 -11.61 2.46
C ILE A 400 22.91 -10.43 2.71
N ALA A 401 21.79 -10.37 1.99
CA ALA A 401 20.84 -9.28 2.12
C ALA A 401 20.28 -9.13 3.54
N LEU A 402 20.07 -10.25 4.24
CA LEU A 402 19.62 -10.27 5.64
C LEU A 402 20.76 -9.96 6.65
N ALA A 403 22.02 -10.24 6.28
CA ALA A 403 23.17 -10.02 7.16
C ALA A 403 23.67 -8.58 7.20
N VAL A 404 23.53 -7.82 6.11
CA VAL A 404 24.00 -6.43 6.01
C VAL A 404 23.14 -5.47 6.81
N ASP A 405 23.56 -4.20 6.93
CA ASP A 405 22.73 -3.16 7.53
C ASP A 405 21.56 -2.76 6.61
N GLY A 406 20.56 -2.10 7.18
CA GLY A 406 19.35 -1.69 6.51
C GLY A 406 18.14 -2.58 6.81
N ALA A 407 17.02 -2.31 6.17
CA ALA A 407 15.78 -3.07 6.29
C ALA A 407 15.66 -4.05 5.10
N PRO A 408 15.99 -5.33 5.27
CA PRO A 408 15.98 -6.27 4.15
C PRO A 408 14.56 -6.48 3.63
N GLN A 409 14.41 -6.42 2.30
CA GLN A 409 13.16 -6.75 1.64
C GLN A 409 13.22 -8.19 1.12
N VAL A 410 12.16 -8.92 1.39
CA VAL A 410 11.89 -10.26 0.87
C VAL A 410 10.79 -10.17 -0.18
N PHE A 411 10.94 -10.88 -1.28
CA PHE A 411 9.95 -10.90 -2.34
C PHE A 411 8.99 -12.09 -2.17
N LEU A 412 7.69 -11.86 -2.37
CA LEU A 412 6.65 -12.87 -2.08
C LEU A 412 6.87 -14.17 -2.85
N GLU A 413 7.19 -14.10 -4.15
CA GLU A 413 7.42 -15.29 -4.98
C GLU A 413 8.76 -15.99 -4.69
N ASP A 414 9.70 -15.32 -4.03
CA ASP A 414 10.91 -15.96 -3.52
C ASP A 414 10.64 -16.71 -2.22
N LEU A 415 9.81 -16.16 -1.34
CA LEU A 415 9.48 -16.76 -0.03
C LEU A 415 8.54 -17.95 -0.16
N PHE A 416 7.45 -17.78 -0.92
CA PHE A 416 6.42 -18.80 -1.07
C PHE A 416 6.59 -19.59 -2.37
N ASN A 417 6.44 -20.91 -2.27
CA ASN A 417 6.41 -21.77 -3.45
C ASN A 417 5.02 -21.78 -4.06
N LEU A 418 4.77 -20.90 -4.99
CA LEU A 418 3.48 -20.75 -5.67
C LEU A 418 3.27 -21.73 -6.83
N GLY A 419 4.23 -22.63 -7.06
CA GLY A 419 4.19 -23.65 -8.11
C GLY A 419 4.71 -23.17 -9.46
N TYR A 420 4.26 -22.00 -9.93
CA TYR A 420 4.69 -21.42 -11.21
C TYR A 420 5.12 -19.97 -11.03
N LEU A 421 6.15 -19.58 -11.75
CA LEU A 421 6.66 -18.21 -11.75
C LEU A 421 5.62 -17.24 -12.31
N GLY A 422 5.30 -16.18 -11.56
CA GLY A 422 4.36 -15.15 -11.97
C GLY A 422 2.95 -15.63 -12.24
N ASN A 423 2.64 -16.87 -11.89
CA ASN A 423 1.38 -17.48 -12.27
C ASN A 423 0.24 -17.13 -11.32
N ARG A 424 -0.97 -17.20 -11.83
CA ARG A 424 -2.19 -17.07 -11.03
C ARG A 424 -2.40 -18.36 -10.23
N PHE A 425 -2.74 -18.24 -8.97
CA PHE A 425 -2.88 -19.36 -8.06
C PHE A 425 -4.17 -19.30 -7.22
N ASN A 426 -4.48 -20.38 -6.53
CA ASN A 426 -5.68 -20.53 -5.70
C ASN A 426 -5.35 -21.26 -4.39
N HIS A 427 -4.58 -20.60 -3.53
CA HIS A 427 -4.23 -21.15 -2.22
C HIS A 427 -5.12 -20.56 -1.12
N SER A 428 -5.35 -21.35 -0.10
CA SER A 428 -5.81 -20.84 1.19
C SER A 428 -4.58 -20.35 1.97
N PRO A 429 -4.46 -19.06 2.28
CA PRO A 429 -3.23 -18.51 2.89
C PRO A 429 -3.00 -18.97 4.33
N THR A 430 -4.04 -19.45 5.00
CA THR A 430 -3.97 -19.93 6.39
C THR A 430 -3.58 -21.40 6.52
N VAL A 431 -3.55 -22.15 5.40
CA VAL A 431 -3.25 -23.58 5.38
C VAL A 431 -1.85 -23.83 4.84
N ASP A 432 -0.95 -24.32 5.68
CA ASP A 432 0.47 -24.55 5.36
C ASP A 432 0.69 -25.47 4.15
N SER A 433 -0.13 -26.51 4.03
CA SER A 433 -0.04 -27.45 2.91
C SER A 433 -0.38 -26.85 1.54
N THR A 434 -1.11 -25.72 1.52
CA THR A 434 -1.52 -25.05 0.28
C THR A 434 -0.68 -23.82 -0.04
N LEU A 435 0.12 -23.33 0.91
CA LEU A 435 1.05 -22.24 0.71
C LEU A 435 2.41 -22.57 1.34
N PRO A 436 3.16 -23.53 0.80
CA PRO A 436 4.45 -23.91 1.34
C PRO A 436 5.48 -22.80 1.16
N THR A 437 6.29 -22.57 2.19
CA THR A 437 7.47 -21.71 2.11
C THR A 437 8.70 -22.46 1.59
N ARG A 438 9.70 -21.72 1.12
CA ARG A 438 11.01 -22.27 0.83
C ARG A 438 11.80 -22.39 2.12
N SER A 439 12.16 -23.60 2.47
CA SER A 439 12.77 -23.94 3.76
C SER A 439 14.07 -23.19 4.07
N ASP A 440 14.86 -22.86 3.05
CA ASP A 440 16.10 -22.07 3.23
C ASP A 440 15.76 -20.63 3.65
N LEU A 441 14.78 -19.99 2.99
CA LEU A 441 14.36 -18.64 3.31
C LEU A 441 13.65 -18.59 4.67
N GLU A 442 12.79 -19.53 4.98
CA GLU A 442 12.16 -19.63 6.30
C GLU A 442 13.20 -19.73 7.41
N ASN A 443 14.22 -20.56 7.23
CA ASN A 443 15.30 -20.67 8.18
C ASN A 443 16.11 -19.36 8.30
N LEU A 444 16.41 -18.70 7.21
CA LEU A 444 17.11 -17.41 7.22
C LEU A 444 16.31 -16.33 7.95
N LEU A 445 15.00 -16.27 7.75
CA LEU A 445 14.10 -15.35 8.47
C LEU A 445 14.10 -15.69 9.97
N TRP A 446 13.98 -16.96 10.32
CA TRP A 446 14.05 -17.40 11.70
C TRP A 446 15.36 -16.99 12.37
N CYS A 447 16.50 -17.24 11.71
CA CYS A 447 17.82 -16.86 12.21
C CYS A 447 17.93 -15.34 12.37
N HIS A 448 17.51 -14.54 11.38
CA HIS A 448 17.57 -13.09 11.45
C HIS A 448 16.83 -12.57 12.69
N GLN A 449 15.63 -13.08 12.96
CA GLN A 449 14.79 -12.61 14.04
C GLN A 449 15.24 -13.15 15.41
N ASN A 450 15.40 -14.44 15.54
CA ASN A 450 15.64 -15.08 16.83
C ASN A 450 17.11 -14.98 17.29
N LEU A 451 18.06 -14.88 16.38
CA LEU A 451 19.46 -14.56 16.68
C LEU A 451 19.71 -13.04 16.71
N ARG A 452 18.68 -12.22 16.54
CA ARG A 452 18.67 -10.78 16.76
C ARG A 452 19.71 -10.01 15.91
N PHE A 453 19.81 -10.32 14.62
CA PHE A 453 20.76 -9.67 13.70
C PHE A 453 20.70 -8.15 13.77
N LYS A 454 19.49 -7.59 13.87
CA LYS A 454 19.22 -6.15 13.91
C LYS A 454 19.85 -5.41 15.12
N GLU A 455 20.26 -6.13 16.14
CA GLU A 455 20.83 -5.55 17.38
C GLU A 455 22.36 -5.56 17.39
N GLY A 456 23.02 -6.37 16.56
CA GLY A 456 24.47 -6.44 16.45
C GLY A 456 25.04 -5.46 15.40
N ALA A 457 26.21 -4.87 15.67
CA ALA A 457 26.90 -4.10 14.65
C ALA A 457 27.37 -5.00 13.49
N TYR A 458 27.37 -4.45 12.27
CA TYR A 458 27.87 -5.13 11.08
C TYR A 458 29.41 -5.17 11.06
N LEU A 459 29.98 -6.37 11.01
CA LEU A 459 31.43 -6.60 10.97
C LEU A 459 31.75 -7.65 9.91
N VAL A 460 32.64 -7.36 9.00
CA VAL A 460 33.16 -8.34 8.03
C VAL A 460 34.32 -9.09 8.70
N ARG A 461 34.20 -10.42 8.83
CA ARG A 461 35.16 -11.27 9.56
C ARG A 461 36.02 -12.12 8.64
N TRP A 462 35.55 -12.38 7.45
CA TRP A 462 36.32 -13.14 6.44
C TRP A 462 35.91 -12.71 5.05
N GLN A 463 36.90 -12.57 4.16
CA GLN A 463 36.70 -12.23 2.76
C GLN A 463 37.64 -13.09 1.91
N ALA A 464 37.05 -13.88 1.03
CA ALA A 464 37.76 -14.71 0.04
C ALA A 464 36.87 -14.91 -1.19
N ALA A 465 37.42 -15.42 -2.27
CA ALA A 465 36.67 -15.59 -3.51
C ALA A 465 35.38 -16.40 -3.32
N ASP A 466 35.46 -17.53 -2.63
CA ASP A 466 34.33 -18.44 -2.42
C ASP A 466 33.72 -18.35 -0.99
N ALA A 467 34.17 -17.42 -0.15
CA ALA A 467 33.69 -17.32 1.22
C ALA A 467 33.62 -15.88 1.74
N LEU A 468 32.48 -15.54 2.31
CA LEU A 468 32.30 -14.29 3.05
C LEU A 468 31.70 -14.61 4.42
N VAL A 469 32.26 -14.05 5.50
CA VAL A 469 31.66 -14.14 6.83
C VAL A 469 31.34 -12.75 7.36
N ILE A 470 30.09 -12.52 7.66
CA ILE A 470 29.57 -11.32 8.30
C ILE A 470 29.20 -11.67 9.73
N GLU A 471 29.69 -10.92 10.69
CA GLU A 471 29.21 -10.99 12.06
C GLU A 471 28.24 -9.87 12.33
N ARG A 472 27.10 -10.23 12.90
CA ARG A 472 26.28 -9.30 13.66
C ARG A 472 26.82 -9.38 15.09
N SER A 473 27.57 -8.36 15.51
CA SER A 473 28.44 -8.37 16.70
C SER A 473 27.77 -9.01 17.92
N ALA A 474 28.38 -10.07 18.43
CA ALA A 474 27.91 -10.86 19.57
C ALA A 474 26.46 -11.40 19.40
N LYS A 475 25.97 -11.54 18.16
CA LYS A 475 24.63 -12.08 17.86
C LYS A 475 24.74 -13.32 16.96
N ALA A 476 25.33 -13.19 15.76
CA ALA A 476 25.49 -14.29 14.84
C ALA A 476 26.67 -14.07 13.89
N LEU A 477 27.30 -15.17 13.44
CA LEU A 477 28.18 -15.22 12.28
C LEU A 477 27.39 -15.80 11.11
N ILE A 478 27.21 -15.04 10.08
CA ILE A 478 26.55 -15.42 8.82
C ILE A 478 27.66 -15.72 7.80
N ALA A 479 27.87 -16.97 7.51
CA ALA A 479 28.91 -17.44 6.62
C ALA A 479 28.28 -17.95 5.33
N VAL A 480 28.77 -17.47 4.18
CA VAL A 480 28.26 -17.82 2.85
C VAL A 480 29.35 -18.34 1.93
N ASN A 481 28.96 -19.22 1.00
CA ASN A 481 29.80 -19.89 0.03
C ASN A 481 29.01 -20.01 -1.28
N ASP A 482 29.51 -19.52 -2.39
CA ASP A 482 28.85 -19.63 -3.69
C ASP A 482 29.39 -20.76 -4.60
N HIS A 483 30.41 -21.49 -4.14
CA HIS A 483 30.97 -22.61 -4.89
C HIS A 483 29.95 -23.76 -4.98
N TRP A 484 29.89 -24.41 -6.15
CA TRP A 484 28.92 -25.47 -6.41
C TRP A 484 29.09 -26.70 -5.50
N SER A 485 30.31 -27.25 -5.38
CA SER A 485 30.56 -28.55 -4.75
C SER A 485 31.59 -28.55 -3.62
N GLN A 486 32.33 -27.45 -3.40
CA GLN A 486 33.36 -27.40 -2.37
C GLN A 486 32.88 -26.80 -1.09
N TRP A 487 33.11 -27.50 0.01
CA TRP A 487 32.97 -26.96 1.36
C TRP A 487 34.07 -25.93 1.64
N GLN A 488 33.72 -24.80 2.21
CA GLN A 488 34.68 -23.85 2.73
C GLN A 488 34.91 -24.12 4.20
N ASN A 489 36.10 -24.55 4.57
CA ASN A 489 36.51 -24.78 5.95
C ASN A 489 37.44 -23.63 6.36
N LEU A 490 36.98 -22.75 7.20
CA LEU A 490 37.68 -21.55 7.62
C LEU A 490 38.26 -21.76 9.02
N THR A 491 39.54 -21.47 9.21
CA THR A 491 40.22 -21.64 10.49
C THR A 491 40.56 -20.28 11.08
N GLY A 492 40.22 -20.10 12.37
CA GLY A 492 40.57 -18.90 13.13
C GLY A 492 39.82 -17.64 12.73
N VAL A 493 38.56 -17.75 12.33
CA VAL A 493 37.68 -16.59 12.06
C VAL A 493 37.48 -15.78 13.34
N GLN A 494 37.85 -14.50 13.32
CA GLN A 494 37.70 -13.61 14.47
C GLN A 494 36.23 -13.34 14.78
N THR A 495 35.89 -13.31 16.08
CA THR A 495 34.52 -13.04 16.56
C THR A 495 34.53 -12.00 17.66
N SER A 496 33.35 -11.53 18.06
CA SER A 496 33.14 -10.67 19.24
C SER A 496 32.90 -11.46 20.54
N TRP A 497 32.88 -12.77 20.49
CA TRP A 497 32.73 -13.61 21.70
C TRP A 497 34.05 -13.91 22.36
N THR A 498 34.00 -14.17 23.66
CA THR A 498 35.17 -14.57 24.47
C THR A 498 35.48 -16.05 24.31
N ASP A 499 36.73 -16.39 24.54
CA ASP A 499 37.18 -17.79 24.59
C ASP A 499 36.32 -18.64 25.53
N GLY A 500 36.01 -19.86 25.09
CA GLY A 500 35.13 -20.77 25.80
C GLY A 500 33.64 -20.67 25.42
N THR A 501 33.24 -19.62 24.66
CA THR A 501 31.86 -19.55 24.14
C THR A 501 31.60 -20.69 23.16
N VAL A 502 30.52 -21.45 23.39
CA VAL A 502 30.12 -22.58 22.56
C VAL A 502 29.08 -22.11 21.53
N LEU A 503 29.42 -22.24 20.24
CA LEU A 503 28.55 -21.89 19.13
C LEU A 503 27.97 -23.14 18.47
N THR A 504 26.75 -23.05 17.98
CA THR A 504 26.09 -24.06 17.14
C THR A 504 25.63 -23.46 15.81
N ASP A 505 25.56 -24.28 14.78
CA ASP A 505 25.01 -23.89 13.48
C ASP A 505 23.49 -24.01 13.49
N TYR A 506 22.79 -22.88 13.46
CA TYR A 506 21.32 -22.80 13.47
C TYR A 506 20.69 -23.14 12.11
N THR A 507 21.48 -23.34 11.09
CA THR A 507 20.98 -23.84 9.80
C THR A 507 20.88 -25.36 9.77
N GLY A 508 21.61 -26.04 10.65
CA GLY A 508 21.75 -27.49 10.67
C GLY A 508 22.56 -28.05 9.50
N ALA A 509 23.24 -27.20 8.71
CA ALA A 509 24.07 -27.64 7.61
C ALA A 509 25.30 -28.43 8.09
N THR A 510 25.76 -28.13 9.33
CA THR A 510 26.89 -28.80 9.97
C THR A 510 26.46 -29.43 11.29
N SER A 511 27.11 -30.51 11.67
CA SER A 511 26.90 -31.18 12.96
C SER A 511 27.86 -30.68 14.05
N GLY A 512 27.43 -30.81 15.30
CA GLY A 512 28.23 -30.47 16.47
C GLY A 512 28.33 -28.98 16.75
N THR A 513 29.16 -28.67 17.73
CA THR A 513 29.41 -27.30 18.19
C THR A 513 30.83 -26.87 17.87
N ARG A 514 31.09 -25.57 17.97
CA ARG A 514 32.42 -24.97 17.88
C ARG A 514 32.68 -24.13 19.12
N THR A 515 33.86 -24.24 19.69
CA THR A 515 34.23 -23.43 20.85
C THR A 515 35.16 -22.31 20.43
N VAL A 516 34.88 -21.10 20.85
CA VAL A 516 35.71 -19.92 20.61
C VAL A 516 37.01 -20.08 21.41
N TYR A 517 38.16 -19.76 20.76
CA TYR A 517 39.49 -19.95 21.33
C TYR A 517 40.48 -18.84 20.88
N GLY A 518 41.60 -18.77 21.57
CA GLY A 518 42.77 -18.00 21.14
C GLY A 518 42.52 -16.51 20.90
N GLY A 519 41.76 -15.87 21.80
CA GLY A 519 41.44 -14.46 21.72
C GLY A 519 40.25 -14.15 20.82
N GLY A 520 39.20 -14.98 20.88
CA GLY A 520 37.94 -14.77 20.17
C GLY A 520 37.89 -15.33 18.75
N LYS A 521 38.61 -16.44 18.48
CA LYS A 521 38.61 -17.10 17.16
C LYS A 521 37.75 -18.34 17.15
N VAL A 522 37.21 -18.70 15.99
CA VAL A 522 36.43 -19.93 15.79
C VAL A 522 36.69 -20.53 14.40
N ASP A 523 36.63 -21.86 14.29
CA ASP A 523 36.65 -22.54 13.02
C ASP A 523 35.25 -22.78 12.51
N LEU A 524 34.99 -22.47 11.24
CA LEU A 524 33.67 -22.58 10.62
C LEU A 524 33.72 -23.51 9.41
N ALA A 525 32.58 -24.16 9.13
CA ALA A 525 32.37 -24.88 7.88
C ALA A 525 31.12 -24.32 7.18
N ILE A 526 31.20 -24.11 5.87
CA ILE A 526 30.16 -23.57 5.03
C ILE A 526 29.86 -24.58 3.93
N PRO A 527 28.60 -25.05 3.78
CA PRO A 527 28.27 -26.03 2.76
C PRO A 527 28.33 -25.43 1.35
N PRO A 528 28.48 -26.27 0.32
CA PRO A 528 28.39 -25.86 -1.09
C PRO A 528 26.93 -25.61 -1.50
N CYS A 529 26.74 -25.03 -2.71
CA CYS A 529 25.42 -24.69 -3.25
C CYS A 529 24.64 -25.87 -3.86
N ASN A 530 25.23 -27.06 -3.97
CA ASN A 530 24.62 -28.23 -4.60
C ASN A 530 23.60 -28.97 -3.71
N GLY A 531 23.39 -28.54 -2.47
CA GLY A 531 22.45 -29.18 -1.54
C GLY A 531 22.95 -30.49 -0.93
N THR A 532 24.23 -30.78 -0.97
CA THR A 532 24.81 -32.01 -0.37
C THR A 532 25.03 -31.90 1.15
N ALA A 533 24.74 -30.78 1.78
CA ALA A 533 24.70 -30.70 3.25
C ALA A 533 23.67 -31.70 3.81
N PRO A 534 23.86 -32.23 5.02
CA PRO A 534 22.99 -33.27 5.59
C PRO A 534 21.49 -32.97 5.57
N ASN A 535 21.13 -31.69 5.67
CA ASN A 535 19.72 -31.23 5.63
C ASN A 535 19.35 -30.54 4.31
N GLY A 536 20.19 -30.62 3.28
CA GLY A 536 19.94 -29.99 1.98
C GLY A 536 20.20 -28.50 1.91
N ARG A 537 20.78 -27.87 2.93
CA ARG A 537 21.12 -26.43 2.92
C ARG A 537 22.13 -26.10 1.82
N ARG A 538 22.03 -24.92 1.28
CA ARG A 538 22.77 -24.50 0.10
C ARG A 538 23.56 -23.22 0.35
N GLY A 539 24.88 -23.35 0.44
CA GLY A 539 25.81 -22.23 0.40
C GLY A 539 25.80 -21.31 1.63
N TYR A 540 25.23 -21.72 2.78
CA TYR A 540 25.29 -20.89 3.98
C TYR A 540 25.27 -21.71 5.28
N SER A 541 25.93 -21.18 6.31
CA SER A 541 25.80 -21.61 7.71
C SER A 541 25.71 -20.39 8.63
N ILE A 542 24.99 -20.51 9.74
CA ILE A 542 24.75 -19.40 10.67
C ILE A 542 25.02 -19.86 12.10
N TRP A 543 26.06 -19.29 12.69
CA TRP A 543 26.57 -19.69 13.99
C TRP A 543 26.26 -18.65 15.05
N ALA A 544 25.76 -19.12 16.19
CA ALA A 544 25.48 -18.28 17.35
C ALA A 544 25.62 -19.10 18.63
N PRO A 545 25.63 -18.50 19.84
CA PRO A 545 25.67 -19.21 21.08
C PRO A 545 24.59 -20.29 21.17
N GLN A 546 24.97 -21.46 21.69
CA GLN A 546 24.09 -22.62 21.85
C GLN A 546 22.91 -22.30 22.76
N GLY A 547 21.72 -22.85 22.45
CA GLY A 547 20.55 -22.81 23.31
C GLY A 547 19.56 -21.69 23.04
N ILE A 548 19.75 -20.94 21.94
CA ILE A 548 18.76 -19.94 21.51
C ILE A 548 17.54 -20.66 20.93
N THR A 549 16.38 -20.32 21.45
CA THR A 549 15.07 -20.83 20.99
C THR A 549 14.25 -19.70 20.37
N THR A 550 13.08 -20.02 19.83
CA THR A 550 12.14 -19.01 19.30
C THR A 550 11.77 -18.03 20.42
N ASN A 551 12.12 -16.77 20.24
CA ASN A 551 11.88 -15.70 21.21
C ASN A 551 11.44 -14.37 20.54
N TYR A 552 11.35 -14.37 19.23
CA TYR A 552 10.91 -13.19 18.50
C TYR A 552 9.39 -13.13 18.43
N ASP A 553 8.84 -12.02 18.91
CA ASP A 553 7.42 -11.67 18.76
C ASP A 553 7.26 -10.15 18.67
N ARG A 554 6.26 -9.72 17.95
CA ARG A 554 5.82 -8.32 17.92
C ARG A 554 4.42 -8.23 18.52
N PRO A 555 4.21 -7.29 19.46
CA PRO A 555 2.90 -7.13 20.07
C PRO A 555 1.87 -6.67 19.05
N ALA A 556 0.64 -7.06 19.27
CA ALA A 556 -0.50 -6.50 18.54
C ALA A 556 -0.57 -4.98 18.71
N LYS A 557 -0.95 -4.29 17.64
CA LYS A 557 -1.11 -2.84 17.63
C LYS A 557 -2.57 -2.48 17.35
N ARG A 558 -3.05 -1.46 18.03
CA ARG A 558 -4.29 -0.79 17.66
C ARG A 558 -4.06 0.06 16.40
N ILE A 559 -5.10 0.26 15.61
CA ILE A 559 -5.08 1.18 14.47
C ILE A 559 -5.84 2.45 14.82
N THR A 560 -5.33 3.59 14.35
CA THR A 560 -6.05 4.87 14.36
C THR A 560 -6.26 5.32 12.93
N GLN A 561 -7.51 5.66 12.60
CA GLN A 561 -7.96 6.17 11.31
C GLN A 561 -8.73 7.46 11.52
N GLU A 562 -8.63 8.39 10.58
CA GLU A 562 -9.34 9.67 10.63
C GLU A 562 -10.04 9.92 9.30
N TRP A 563 -11.34 10.12 9.35
CA TRP A 563 -12.18 10.30 8.18
C TRP A 563 -12.80 11.70 8.18
N GLU A 564 -12.62 12.40 7.10
CA GLU A 564 -13.26 13.69 6.88
C GLU A 564 -14.66 13.47 6.32
N MET A 565 -15.63 14.08 6.99
CA MET A 565 -17.03 14.14 6.57
C MET A 565 -17.31 15.54 6.05
N ALA A 566 -17.47 15.68 4.75
CA ALA A 566 -17.84 16.96 4.14
C ALA A 566 -19.30 16.93 3.70
N ASP A 567 -19.94 18.08 3.73
CA ASP A 567 -21.34 18.24 3.34
C ASP A 567 -21.57 17.87 1.87
N ASP A 568 -20.64 18.25 1.04
CA ASP A 568 -20.73 18.21 -0.42
C ASP A 568 -19.70 17.29 -1.06
N LEU A 569 -18.59 17.09 -0.39
CA LEU A 569 -17.43 16.38 -0.92
C LEU A 569 -16.96 15.35 0.08
N GLY A 570 -16.17 14.47 -0.32
CA GLY A 570 -15.47 13.73 0.65
C GLY A 570 -15.40 12.23 0.41
N ASP A 571 -14.91 11.61 1.42
CA ASP A 571 -14.62 10.19 1.49
C ASP A 571 -15.89 9.46 1.77
N ARG A 572 -16.46 8.88 0.77
CA ARG A 572 -17.83 8.43 0.84
C ARG A 572 -17.92 6.96 0.57
N HIS A 573 -18.55 6.29 1.49
CA HIS A 573 -18.83 4.87 1.39
C HIS A 573 -20.20 4.55 0.78
N THR A 574 -21.01 5.57 0.48
CA THR A 574 -22.38 5.36 0.01
C THR A 574 -22.66 6.04 -1.32
N ALA A 575 -23.50 5.41 -2.12
CA ALA A 575 -23.89 5.89 -3.44
C ALA A 575 -24.56 7.27 -3.41
N SER A 576 -25.34 7.57 -2.38
CA SER A 576 -26.02 8.87 -2.22
C SER A 576 -25.04 10.03 -2.14
N LEU A 577 -23.82 9.77 -1.71
CA LEU A 577 -22.76 10.75 -1.60
C LEU A 577 -21.93 10.89 -2.87
N GLN A 578 -22.02 9.94 -3.77
CA GLN A 578 -21.36 9.99 -5.07
C GLN A 578 -22.06 10.98 -6.03
N GLN A 579 -23.27 11.40 -5.74
CA GLN A 579 -24.06 12.27 -6.59
C GLN A 579 -23.84 13.76 -6.34
N GLY A 580 -22.89 14.14 -5.49
CA GLY A 580 -22.45 15.53 -5.36
C GLY A 580 -23.47 16.50 -4.79
N GLY A 581 -24.49 16.02 -4.12
CA GLY A 581 -25.43 16.87 -3.39
C GLY A 581 -24.88 17.26 -2.01
N ALA A 582 -25.01 18.52 -1.64
CA ALA A 582 -24.98 18.91 -0.23
C ALA A 582 -25.97 18.03 0.55
N LEU A 583 -25.72 17.79 1.83
CA LEU A 583 -26.76 17.27 2.71
C LEU A 583 -28.01 18.12 2.51
N PRO A 584 -29.16 17.54 2.14
CA PRO A 584 -30.37 18.33 2.12
C PRO A 584 -30.51 19.02 3.46
N ASN A 585 -30.96 20.28 3.47
CA ASN A 585 -31.16 21.05 4.68
C ASN A 585 -32.15 20.42 5.68
N ASN A 586 -32.71 19.30 5.34
CA ASN A 586 -33.65 18.53 6.17
C ASN A 586 -32.93 17.38 6.90
N SER A 587 -31.98 17.54 7.46
CA SER A 587 -31.42 17.47 8.70
C SER A 587 -31.42 16.24 9.60
N LEU A 588 -32.15 15.22 9.37
CA LEU A 588 -31.98 13.89 9.95
C LEU A 588 -31.21 12.97 9.00
N ASP A 589 -30.74 13.52 7.91
CA ASP A 589 -29.88 12.77 6.99
C ASP A 589 -28.61 12.37 7.72
N CYS A 590 -28.33 11.10 7.74
CA CYS A 590 -27.14 10.55 8.37
C CYS A 590 -26.12 10.13 7.32
N ARG A 591 -24.85 10.17 7.69
CA ARG A 591 -23.74 9.74 6.85
C ARG A 591 -23.01 8.59 7.48
N VAL A 592 -22.69 7.60 6.67
CA VAL A 592 -21.72 6.59 7.07
C VAL A 592 -20.35 7.24 7.03
N ALA A 593 -19.71 7.38 8.18
CA ALA A 593 -18.35 7.87 8.28
C ALA A 593 -17.37 6.82 7.79
N GLY A 594 -17.54 5.58 8.22
CA GLY A 594 -16.72 4.46 7.82
C GLY A 594 -17.16 3.15 8.48
N ARG A 595 -16.49 2.07 8.10
CA ARG A 595 -16.64 0.75 8.71
C ARG A 595 -15.33 0.29 9.26
N ILE A 596 -15.39 -0.38 10.40
CA ILE A 596 -14.24 -1.00 11.05
C ILE A 596 -14.52 -2.47 11.29
N PHE A 597 -13.47 -3.27 11.36
CA PHE A 597 -13.54 -4.68 11.73
C PHE A 597 -12.90 -4.86 13.10
N ALA A 598 -13.69 -4.78 14.16
CA ALA A 598 -13.21 -4.71 15.53
C ALA A 598 -13.21 -6.07 16.23
N GLN A 599 -12.33 -6.22 17.22
CA GLN A 599 -12.20 -7.40 18.05
C GLN A 599 -13.13 -7.31 19.26
N ALA A 600 -13.78 -8.43 19.63
CA ALA A 600 -14.54 -8.57 20.86
C ALA A 600 -13.65 -8.32 22.08
N GLY A 601 -14.19 -7.58 23.06
CA GLY A 601 -13.49 -7.29 24.31
C GLY A 601 -12.47 -6.16 24.25
N GLU A 602 -12.14 -5.65 23.05
CA GLU A 602 -11.22 -4.52 22.86
C GLU A 602 -11.99 -3.22 22.60
N GLU A 603 -11.64 -2.15 23.30
CA GLU A 603 -12.35 -0.88 23.23
C GLU A 603 -12.24 -0.23 21.85
N ILE A 604 -13.33 0.29 21.33
CA ILE A 604 -13.43 1.19 20.18
C ILE A 604 -13.55 2.62 20.72
N ASP A 605 -12.54 3.46 20.45
CA ASP A 605 -12.56 4.88 20.79
C ASP A 605 -12.94 5.68 19.55
N VAL A 606 -13.97 6.50 19.64
CA VAL A 606 -14.42 7.40 18.58
C VAL A 606 -14.37 8.84 19.09
N GLU A 607 -13.71 9.69 18.33
CA GLU A 607 -13.66 11.13 18.56
C GLU A 607 -14.24 11.83 17.32
N LEU A 608 -15.21 12.72 17.52
CA LEU A 608 -15.81 13.53 16.45
C LEU A 608 -15.47 15.01 16.68
N TYR A 609 -15.00 15.66 15.66
CA TYR A 609 -14.64 17.08 15.65
C TYR A 609 -15.49 17.83 14.61
N PRO A 610 -16.53 18.58 15.01
CA PRO A 610 -17.35 19.36 14.10
C PRO A 610 -16.63 20.65 13.69
N ALA A 611 -16.87 21.12 12.46
CA ALA A 611 -16.39 22.44 12.02
C ALA A 611 -17.13 23.58 12.71
N ASP A 612 -18.41 23.40 13.02
CA ASP A 612 -19.23 24.34 13.78
C ASP A 612 -19.52 23.74 15.17
N THR A 613 -18.82 24.25 16.16
CA THR A 613 -18.90 23.76 17.54
C THR A 613 -20.21 24.15 18.28
N LEU A 614 -21.04 24.98 17.68
CA LEU A 614 -22.34 25.38 18.25
C LEU A 614 -23.48 24.47 17.81
N ARG A 615 -23.26 23.66 16.76
CA ARG A 615 -24.29 22.76 16.24
C ARG A 615 -24.07 21.35 16.77
N ALA A 616 -25.14 20.78 17.30
CA ALA A 616 -25.10 19.43 17.83
C ALA A 616 -25.13 18.38 16.72
N LEU A 617 -24.25 17.38 16.84
CA LEU A 617 -24.21 16.18 16.03
C LEU A 617 -24.50 14.95 16.86
N THR A 618 -24.92 13.88 16.21
CA THR A 618 -25.02 12.55 16.82
C THR A 618 -24.07 11.60 16.10
N VAL A 619 -23.23 10.93 16.87
CA VAL A 619 -22.44 9.78 16.42
C VAL A 619 -23.15 8.50 16.87
N ILE A 620 -23.26 7.54 15.97
CA ILE A 620 -23.93 6.26 16.24
C ILE A 620 -22.99 5.13 15.78
N LEU A 621 -22.75 4.17 16.66
CA LEU A 621 -22.07 2.93 16.35
C LEU A 621 -23.10 1.83 16.12
N LEU A 622 -23.05 1.19 14.96
CA LEU A 622 -23.93 0.08 14.60
C LEU A 622 -23.12 -1.21 14.50
N ASP A 623 -23.72 -2.30 14.94
CA ASP A 623 -23.16 -3.64 14.77
C ASP A 623 -23.38 -4.21 13.36
N LYS A 624 -22.97 -5.47 13.14
CA LYS A 624 -23.14 -6.21 11.88
C LYS A 624 -24.62 -6.35 11.44
N ASP A 625 -25.56 -6.29 12.37
CA ASP A 625 -27.02 -6.41 12.14
C ASP A 625 -27.70 -5.04 12.02
N CYS A 626 -26.90 -3.98 11.89
CA CYS A 626 -27.34 -2.58 11.81
C CYS A 626 -28.10 -2.10 13.03
N GLN A 627 -27.91 -2.74 14.19
CA GLN A 627 -28.48 -2.27 15.44
C GLN A 627 -27.54 -1.25 16.07
N ALA A 628 -28.12 -0.17 16.59
CA ALA A 628 -27.33 0.80 17.34
C ALA A 628 -26.89 0.18 18.67
N VAL A 629 -25.57 0.00 18.82
CA VAL A 629 -24.96 -0.54 20.03
C VAL A 629 -24.51 0.56 20.98
N ASP A 630 -24.23 1.75 20.42
CA ASP A 630 -23.89 2.93 21.21
C ASP A 630 -24.13 4.22 20.42
N SER A 631 -24.31 5.35 21.13
CA SER A 631 -24.45 6.66 20.51
C SER A 631 -24.18 7.80 21.48
N THR A 632 -23.68 8.92 20.95
CA THR A 632 -23.51 10.16 21.70
C THR A 632 -24.04 11.35 20.89
N THR A 633 -24.60 12.33 21.56
CA THR A 633 -25.16 13.56 20.96
C THR A 633 -24.70 14.78 21.72
N GLY A 634 -24.28 15.82 21.02
CA GLY A 634 -23.86 17.08 21.64
C GLY A 634 -23.34 18.10 20.64
N ALA A 635 -23.05 19.28 21.13
CA ALA A 635 -22.34 20.33 20.42
C ALA A 635 -20.86 20.30 20.81
N GLY A 636 -19.97 20.74 19.90
CA GLY A 636 -18.53 20.67 20.11
C GLY A 636 -17.98 19.27 19.84
N ALA A 637 -16.76 19.02 20.32
CA ALA A 637 -16.12 17.70 20.17
C ALA A 637 -16.88 16.64 20.98
N LEU A 638 -17.09 15.47 20.38
CA LEU A 638 -17.79 14.34 20.99
C LEU A 638 -16.84 13.15 21.11
N THR A 639 -17.04 12.36 22.15
CA THR A 639 -16.36 11.07 22.34
C THR A 639 -17.38 9.97 22.55
N LEU A 640 -17.09 8.77 22.01
CA LEU A 640 -17.85 7.56 22.24
C LEU A 640 -16.84 6.43 22.46
N GLN A 641 -17.02 5.67 23.54
CA GLN A 641 -16.21 4.50 23.87
C GLN A 641 -17.12 3.29 23.99
N HIS A 642 -16.78 2.22 23.28
CA HIS A 642 -17.58 1.02 23.23
C HIS A 642 -16.70 -0.23 23.24
N VAL A 643 -17.08 -1.22 24.04
CA VAL A 643 -16.43 -2.53 24.06
C VAL A 643 -17.30 -3.54 23.32
N PRO A 644 -16.91 -3.99 22.12
CA PRO A 644 -17.68 -4.94 21.34
C PRO A 644 -17.87 -6.28 22.04
N ALA A 645 -19.09 -6.79 22.05
CA ALA A 645 -19.37 -8.15 22.53
C ALA A 645 -18.95 -9.24 21.55
N GLN A 646 -18.84 -8.93 20.27
CA GLN A 646 -18.49 -9.85 19.20
C GLN A 646 -17.49 -9.20 18.24
N SER A 647 -16.55 -10.00 17.74
CA SER A 647 -15.67 -9.56 16.65
C SER A 647 -16.45 -9.47 15.33
N GLY A 648 -16.23 -8.42 14.57
CA GLY A 648 -16.90 -8.25 13.30
C GLY A 648 -16.96 -6.82 12.80
N TRP A 649 -17.80 -6.61 11.79
CA TRP A 649 -18.02 -5.30 11.20
C TRP A 649 -18.85 -4.40 12.11
N TYR A 650 -18.38 -3.17 12.30
CA TYR A 650 -19.09 -2.07 12.94
C TYR A 650 -19.13 -0.89 11.98
N THR A 651 -20.27 -0.19 11.96
CA THR A 651 -20.48 0.97 11.10
C THR A 651 -20.63 2.23 11.94
N LEU A 652 -19.83 3.24 11.67
CA LEU A 652 -19.94 4.57 12.27
C LEU A 652 -20.79 5.46 11.39
N ARG A 653 -21.82 6.07 11.99
CA ARG A 653 -22.68 7.07 11.36
C ARG A 653 -22.61 8.39 12.09
N VAL A 654 -22.74 9.46 11.31
CA VAL A 654 -22.89 10.82 11.84
C VAL A 654 -24.14 11.44 11.25
N ARG A 655 -24.91 12.12 12.09
CA ARG A 655 -26.08 12.90 11.65
C ARG A 655 -26.19 14.19 12.45
N ASN A 656 -26.94 15.16 11.91
CA ASN A 656 -27.39 16.30 12.71
C ASN A 656 -28.28 15.83 13.87
N ALA A 657 -28.17 16.49 15.02
CA ALA A 657 -29.00 16.15 16.20
C ALA A 657 -30.47 16.55 16.01
N THR A 658 -30.75 17.57 15.21
CA THR A 658 -32.08 18.05 14.92
C THR A 658 -32.34 18.23 13.43
N ALA A 659 -33.59 18.07 13.03
CA ALA A 659 -34.02 18.09 11.63
C ALA A 659 -33.89 19.44 10.91
N THR A 660 -33.71 20.51 11.61
CA THR A 660 -33.67 21.87 11.04
C THR A 660 -32.26 22.43 10.87
N GLN A 661 -31.21 21.68 11.30
CA GLN A 661 -29.85 22.16 11.18
C GLN A 661 -29.30 21.93 9.76
N PRO A 662 -28.64 22.92 9.15
CA PRO A 662 -27.89 22.70 7.91
C PRO A 662 -26.74 21.75 8.18
N GLY A 663 -26.30 21.03 7.13
CA GLY A 663 -25.15 20.17 7.17
C GLY A 663 -23.87 20.92 7.54
N GLN A 664 -22.91 20.22 8.08
CA GLN A 664 -21.61 20.77 8.42
C GLN A 664 -20.50 19.74 8.18
N LYS A 665 -19.29 20.23 7.99
CA LYS A 665 -18.09 19.40 7.96
C LYS A 665 -17.78 18.88 9.35
N CYS A 666 -17.30 17.65 9.41
CA CYS A 666 -16.73 17.09 10.63
C CYS A 666 -15.66 16.08 10.31
N TRP A 667 -14.86 15.75 11.30
CA TRP A 667 -13.81 14.71 11.23
C TRP A 667 -14.15 13.67 12.29
N VAL A 668 -14.03 12.40 11.90
CA VAL A 668 -14.20 11.27 12.81
C VAL A 668 -12.85 10.57 12.91
N LYS A 669 -12.30 10.52 14.11
CA LYS A 669 -11.11 9.74 14.42
C LYS A 669 -11.56 8.49 15.18
N VAL A 670 -11.12 7.33 14.72
CA VAL A 670 -11.44 6.05 15.37
C VAL A 670 -10.15 5.30 15.68
N THR A 671 -10.07 4.78 16.92
CA THR A 671 -8.98 3.93 17.38
C THR A 671 -9.55 2.61 17.87
N TYR A 672 -9.08 1.50 17.31
CA TYR A 672 -9.59 0.17 17.64
C TYR A 672 -8.52 -0.91 17.40
N GLN A 673 -8.79 -2.12 17.84
CA GLN A 673 -8.02 -3.31 17.52
C GLN A 673 -8.85 -4.26 16.66
N ALA A 674 -8.27 -4.75 15.57
CA ALA A 674 -8.87 -5.81 14.79
C ALA A 674 -8.51 -7.20 15.36
N PRO A 675 -9.28 -8.24 15.07
CA PRO A 675 -8.87 -9.61 15.34
C PRO A 675 -7.61 -9.98 14.54
N ALA A 676 -6.70 -10.70 15.18
CA ALA A 676 -5.48 -11.15 14.50
C ALA A 676 -5.74 -12.23 13.44
N VAL A 677 -6.81 -13.01 13.60
CA VAL A 677 -7.24 -14.05 12.66
C VAL A 677 -8.63 -13.72 12.14
N VAL A 678 -8.77 -13.62 10.84
CA VAL A 678 -10.02 -13.23 10.19
C VAL A 678 -10.32 -14.15 9.01
N GLN A 679 -11.57 -14.59 8.92
CA GLN A 679 -12.12 -15.17 7.68
C GLN A 679 -12.76 -14.04 6.88
N THR A 680 -12.35 -13.85 5.65
CA THR A 680 -12.76 -12.68 4.84
C THR A 680 -14.10 -12.86 4.13
N ASN A 681 -14.67 -14.06 4.16
CA ASN A 681 -16.00 -14.36 3.63
C ASN A 681 -17.14 -13.86 4.54
N VAL A 682 -16.83 -13.25 5.69
CA VAL A 682 -17.83 -12.63 6.54
C VAL A 682 -18.43 -11.41 5.82
N ALA A 683 -19.70 -11.53 5.45
CA ALA A 683 -20.39 -10.47 4.75
C ALA A 683 -20.43 -9.18 5.59
N LYS A 684 -20.06 -8.08 4.96
CA LYS A 684 -20.30 -6.76 5.55
C LYS A 684 -21.69 -6.29 5.15
N GLN A 685 -22.50 -5.94 6.14
CA GLN A 685 -23.79 -5.36 5.87
C GLN A 685 -23.66 -3.86 5.62
N LYS A 686 -24.34 -3.39 4.61
CA LYS A 686 -24.52 -1.96 4.34
C LYS A 686 -25.69 -1.44 5.18
N CYS A 687 -25.40 -0.92 6.36
CA CYS A 687 -26.41 -0.34 7.21
C CYS A 687 -26.94 0.95 6.56
N ALA A 688 -28.14 0.92 6.00
CA ALA A 688 -28.79 2.09 5.43
C ALA A 688 -29.21 3.09 6.52
N CYS A 689 -29.15 4.39 6.25
CA CYS A 689 -29.75 5.39 7.14
C CYS A 689 -31.27 5.29 7.07
N VAL A 690 -31.89 4.72 8.09
CA VAL A 690 -33.35 4.71 8.22
C VAL A 690 -33.77 5.97 8.97
N ASN A 691 -34.58 6.80 8.34
CA ASN A 691 -35.28 7.90 9.02
C ASN A 691 -36.32 7.30 9.97
N THR A 692 -35.99 7.14 11.24
CA THR A 692 -36.93 6.72 12.27
C THR A 692 -37.81 7.88 12.72
N ILE A 693 -38.53 8.54 11.80
CA ILE A 693 -39.68 9.34 12.15
C ILE A 693 -40.84 8.73 11.39
N GLY A 694 -41.73 8.13 12.18
CA GLY A 694 -42.81 7.30 11.72
C GLY A 694 -43.60 7.85 10.56
N THR A 695 -43.56 7.12 9.48
CA THR A 695 -44.68 6.83 8.58
C THR A 695 -44.21 5.72 7.65
N ASN A 696 -45.03 4.71 7.45
CA ASN A 696 -44.80 3.48 6.65
C ASN A 696 -44.66 3.70 5.13
N VAL A 697 -43.85 4.67 4.69
CA VAL A 697 -43.61 4.96 3.27
C VAL A 697 -42.16 4.58 2.85
N ALA A 698 -41.35 4.16 3.81
CA ALA A 698 -39.89 4.02 3.59
C ALA A 698 -39.45 2.72 2.87
N GLU A 699 -40.24 1.67 2.91
CA GLU A 699 -39.81 0.39 2.31
C GLU A 699 -39.92 0.37 0.78
N GLU A 700 -40.92 1.03 0.20
CA GLU A 700 -41.08 1.09 -1.25
C GLU A 700 -40.07 1.99 -1.97
N VAL A 701 -39.63 3.08 -1.31
CA VAL A 701 -38.64 4.03 -1.87
C VAL A 701 -37.21 3.47 -1.77
N LEU A 702 -36.91 2.68 -0.75
CA LEU A 702 -35.60 2.01 -0.59
C LEU A 702 -35.41 0.87 -1.59
N LEU A 703 -36.46 0.16 -1.95
CA LEU A 703 -36.43 -0.89 -2.97
C LEU A 703 -36.17 -0.33 -4.39
N GLN A 704 -36.56 0.91 -4.67
CA GLN A 704 -36.28 1.57 -5.95
C GLN A 704 -34.81 1.97 -6.15
N GLN A 705 -34.01 2.07 -5.11
CA GLN A 705 -32.60 2.44 -5.17
C GLN A 705 -31.63 1.27 -5.09
N ALA A 706 -32.13 0.04 -4.97
CA ALA A 706 -31.32 -1.15 -4.80
C ALA A 706 -30.44 -1.51 -6.02
N VAL A 707 -30.79 -1.01 -7.19
CA VAL A 707 -30.05 -1.20 -8.44
C VAL A 707 -29.69 0.17 -9.01
N ARG A 708 -28.43 0.39 -9.27
CA ARG A 708 -27.95 1.57 -10.02
C ARG A 708 -27.63 1.21 -11.45
N ILE A 709 -27.89 2.12 -12.38
CA ILE A 709 -27.61 1.96 -13.78
C ILE A 709 -26.79 3.15 -14.31
N PHE A 710 -25.83 2.86 -15.18
CA PHE A 710 -25.03 3.90 -15.85
C PHE A 710 -24.28 3.29 -17.07
N PRO A 711 -23.80 4.10 -18.01
CA PRO A 711 -24.12 5.52 -18.12
C PRO A 711 -25.59 5.72 -18.49
N ASN A 712 -26.15 6.84 -18.10
CA ASN A 712 -27.49 7.25 -18.51
C ASN A 712 -27.47 8.74 -18.85
N PRO A 713 -27.51 9.13 -20.12
CA PRO A 713 -27.79 8.32 -21.33
C PRO A 713 -26.70 7.30 -21.69
N VAL A 714 -27.12 6.25 -22.41
CA VAL A 714 -26.26 5.13 -22.82
C VAL A 714 -26.23 4.98 -24.36
N THR A 715 -25.05 4.63 -24.91
CA THR A 715 -24.90 4.33 -26.34
C THR A 715 -24.89 2.83 -26.65
N GLN A 716 -24.10 2.05 -25.93
CA GLN A 716 -23.93 0.62 -26.22
C GLN A 716 -24.09 -0.27 -24.99
N GLN A 717 -23.41 0.03 -23.88
CA GLN A 717 -23.36 -0.80 -22.69
C GLN A 717 -23.96 -0.07 -21.48
N LEU A 718 -24.99 -0.65 -20.90
CA LEU A 718 -25.58 -0.21 -19.64
C LEU A 718 -25.07 -1.09 -18.51
N TYR A 719 -24.47 -0.48 -17.51
CA TYR A 719 -23.97 -1.17 -16.32
C TYR A 719 -25.03 -1.14 -15.23
N LEU A 720 -25.18 -2.26 -14.54
CA LEU A 720 -26.04 -2.43 -13.40
C LEU A 720 -25.19 -2.74 -12.18
N VAL A 721 -25.41 -2.02 -11.09
CA VAL A 721 -24.77 -2.29 -9.80
C VAL A 721 -25.83 -2.56 -8.76
N LEU A 722 -25.66 -3.65 -8.02
CA LEU A 722 -26.52 -4.01 -6.91
C LEU A 722 -25.95 -3.39 -5.63
N ASP A 723 -26.66 -2.46 -5.03
CA ASP A 723 -26.20 -1.74 -3.84
C ASP A 723 -26.39 -2.52 -2.53
N ALA A 724 -26.86 -3.74 -2.60
CA ALA A 724 -27.03 -4.64 -1.48
C ALA A 724 -26.27 -5.95 -1.72
N GLU A 725 -25.14 -6.11 -1.03
CA GLU A 725 -24.26 -7.29 -1.18
C GLU A 725 -24.90 -8.63 -0.81
N GLN A 726 -25.95 -8.61 0.02
CA GLN A 726 -26.70 -9.80 0.38
C GLN A 726 -27.70 -10.26 -0.72
N TRP A 727 -27.91 -9.43 -1.74
CA TRP A 727 -28.84 -9.74 -2.80
C TRP A 727 -28.12 -10.33 -4.02
N THR A 728 -28.81 -11.23 -4.71
CA THR A 728 -28.32 -11.84 -5.92
C THR A 728 -29.20 -11.45 -7.10
N TRP A 729 -28.57 -11.30 -8.26
CA TRP A 729 -29.26 -11.03 -9.51
C TRP A 729 -30.09 -12.22 -9.97
N HIS A 730 -31.20 -11.93 -10.65
CA HIS A 730 -31.99 -12.92 -11.37
C HIS A 730 -32.13 -12.55 -12.84
N THR A 731 -32.88 -11.52 -13.17
CA THR A 731 -33.13 -11.11 -14.55
C THR A 731 -33.20 -9.59 -14.68
N ALA A 732 -32.87 -9.11 -15.86
CA ALA A 732 -33.13 -7.73 -16.28
C ALA A 732 -34.04 -7.73 -17.52
N LYS A 733 -35.08 -6.90 -17.50
CA LYS A 733 -36.02 -6.73 -18.60
C LYS A 733 -36.02 -5.28 -19.06
N VAL A 734 -35.75 -5.07 -20.35
CA VAL A 734 -35.89 -3.78 -20.99
C VAL A 734 -37.29 -3.67 -21.61
N LYS A 735 -37.99 -2.62 -21.24
CA LYS A 735 -39.37 -2.35 -21.68
C LYS A 735 -39.45 -0.95 -22.33
N ASP A 736 -40.39 -0.75 -23.26
CA ASP A 736 -40.74 0.59 -23.72
C ASP A 736 -41.57 1.34 -22.63
N LEU A 737 -41.88 2.62 -22.89
CA LEU A 737 -42.67 3.43 -21.97
C LEU A 737 -44.12 2.96 -21.82
N GLN A 738 -44.60 2.08 -22.70
CA GLN A 738 -45.91 1.43 -22.63
C GLN A 738 -45.86 0.10 -21.85
N GLY A 739 -44.67 -0.26 -21.31
CA GLY A 739 -44.46 -1.46 -20.52
C GLY A 739 -44.30 -2.75 -21.35
N ARG A 740 -44.23 -2.68 -22.68
CA ARG A 740 -43.99 -3.85 -23.54
C ARG A 740 -42.55 -4.34 -23.40
N LEU A 741 -42.37 -5.62 -23.18
CA LEU A 741 -41.05 -6.24 -23.08
C LEU A 741 -40.34 -6.20 -24.45
N LEU A 742 -39.18 -5.60 -24.47
CA LEU A 742 -38.31 -5.54 -25.66
C LEU A 742 -37.17 -6.56 -25.58
N ARG A 743 -36.60 -6.72 -24.38
CA ARG A 743 -35.49 -7.65 -24.14
C ARG A 743 -35.53 -8.18 -22.72
N GLN A 744 -34.99 -9.39 -22.56
CA GLN A 744 -34.76 -9.98 -21.25
C GLN A 744 -33.38 -10.61 -21.22
N HIS A 745 -32.68 -10.40 -20.12
CA HIS A 745 -31.35 -10.93 -19.83
C HIS A 745 -31.39 -11.72 -18.51
N VAL A 746 -30.73 -12.86 -18.48
CA VAL A 746 -30.43 -13.57 -17.26
C VAL A 746 -29.15 -13.00 -16.72
N LEU A 747 -29.12 -12.59 -15.46
CA LEU A 747 -27.97 -11.95 -14.84
C LEU A 747 -27.17 -12.95 -14.02
N PRO A 748 -25.83 -12.80 -13.91
CA PRO A 748 -24.98 -13.69 -13.14
C PRO A 748 -25.27 -13.53 -11.65
N LYS A 749 -25.62 -14.61 -10.95
CA LYS A 749 -26.11 -14.59 -9.57
C LYS A 749 -25.12 -14.00 -8.57
N ASP A 750 -23.83 -14.26 -8.78
CA ASP A 750 -22.77 -13.95 -7.80
C ASP A 750 -21.96 -12.68 -8.13
N ALA A 751 -22.38 -11.93 -9.15
CA ALA A 751 -21.74 -10.69 -9.53
C ALA A 751 -22.42 -9.49 -8.84
N LEU A 752 -21.64 -8.56 -8.29
CA LEU A 752 -22.16 -7.28 -7.79
C LEU A 752 -22.47 -6.29 -8.93
N GLU A 753 -21.88 -6.53 -10.09
CA GLU A 753 -22.03 -5.72 -11.30
C GLU A 753 -22.31 -6.61 -12.51
N CYS A 754 -23.13 -6.12 -13.42
CA CYS A 754 -23.33 -6.75 -14.72
C CYS A 754 -23.53 -5.72 -15.82
N GLN A 755 -23.33 -6.16 -17.06
CA GLN A 755 -23.45 -5.33 -18.26
C GLN A 755 -24.60 -5.80 -19.12
N LEU A 756 -25.37 -4.85 -19.62
CA LEU A 756 -26.40 -5.08 -20.63
C LEU A 756 -26.01 -4.41 -21.92
N ASN A 757 -25.92 -5.16 -23.01
CA ASN A 757 -25.76 -4.58 -24.33
C ASN A 757 -27.11 -4.04 -24.81
N VAL A 758 -27.17 -2.73 -24.98
CA VAL A 758 -28.34 -1.98 -25.44
C VAL A 758 -28.12 -1.34 -26.83
N GLU A 759 -27.03 -1.66 -27.49
CA GLU A 759 -26.62 -1.09 -28.78
C GLU A 759 -27.73 -1.18 -29.87
N VAL A 760 -28.44 -2.29 -29.87
CA VAL A 760 -29.48 -2.54 -30.88
C VAL A 760 -30.83 -1.88 -30.58
N LEU A 761 -30.96 -1.19 -29.46
CA LEU A 761 -32.16 -0.43 -29.16
C LEU A 761 -32.12 0.91 -29.96
N PRO A 762 -33.20 1.33 -30.57
CA PRO A 762 -33.33 2.68 -31.13
C PRO A 762 -33.06 3.76 -30.08
N ALA A 763 -32.65 4.94 -30.51
CA ALA A 763 -32.56 6.09 -29.62
C ALA A 763 -33.94 6.39 -29.01
N GLY A 764 -33.98 6.55 -27.68
CA GLY A 764 -35.24 6.75 -26.97
C GLY A 764 -35.13 6.49 -25.46
N MET A 765 -36.25 6.65 -24.77
CA MET A 765 -36.35 6.39 -23.33
C MET A 765 -36.96 4.98 -23.06
N TYR A 766 -36.39 4.27 -22.11
CA TYR A 766 -36.76 2.90 -21.78
C TYR A 766 -36.90 2.71 -20.29
N LEU A 767 -37.65 1.69 -19.90
CA LEU A 767 -37.74 1.17 -18.54
C LEU A 767 -36.88 -0.10 -18.42
N LEU A 768 -36.06 -0.15 -17.40
CA LEU A 768 -35.31 -1.31 -17.00
C LEU A 768 -35.90 -1.88 -15.71
N GLU A 769 -36.50 -3.05 -15.79
CA GLU A 769 -36.95 -3.82 -14.64
C GLU A 769 -35.91 -4.88 -14.29
N VAL A 770 -35.38 -4.83 -13.08
CA VAL A 770 -34.36 -5.74 -12.60
C VAL A 770 -34.92 -6.56 -11.44
N GLN A 771 -34.91 -7.87 -11.57
CA GLN A 771 -35.27 -8.81 -10.51
C GLN A 771 -34.01 -9.26 -9.78
N HIS A 772 -34.06 -9.21 -8.46
CA HIS A 772 -33.01 -9.66 -7.54
C HIS A 772 -33.63 -10.30 -6.30
N SER A 773 -32.83 -10.97 -5.46
CA SER A 773 -33.36 -11.69 -4.29
C SER A 773 -34.07 -10.78 -3.25
N GLY A 774 -33.83 -9.47 -3.26
CA GLY A 774 -34.53 -8.49 -2.43
C GLY A 774 -35.80 -7.94 -3.05
N GLY A 775 -36.18 -8.34 -4.28
CA GLY A 775 -37.39 -7.86 -4.97
C GLY A 775 -37.18 -7.44 -6.42
N THR A 776 -37.93 -6.43 -6.86
CA THR A 776 -37.85 -5.89 -8.22
C THR A 776 -37.57 -4.41 -8.18
N SER A 777 -36.55 -3.97 -8.88
CA SER A 777 -36.22 -2.55 -9.10
C SER A 777 -36.59 -2.12 -10.51
N VAL A 778 -37.16 -0.93 -10.66
CA VAL A 778 -37.50 -0.34 -11.96
C VAL A 778 -36.80 1.02 -12.11
N GLN A 779 -36.09 1.21 -13.20
CA GLN A 779 -35.39 2.46 -13.52
C GLN A 779 -35.61 2.89 -14.95
N GLN A 780 -35.42 4.18 -15.21
CA GLN A 780 -35.46 4.72 -16.56
C GLN A 780 -34.06 4.97 -17.08
N PHE A 781 -33.82 4.66 -18.36
CA PHE A 781 -32.59 5.06 -19.04
C PHE A 781 -32.88 5.61 -20.44
N ILE A 782 -31.97 6.42 -20.92
CA ILE A 782 -32.02 7.05 -22.26
C ILE A 782 -30.97 6.38 -23.13
N LYS A 783 -31.42 5.79 -24.24
CA LYS A 783 -30.56 5.29 -25.30
C LYS A 783 -30.32 6.42 -26.31
N GLN A 784 -29.06 6.72 -26.57
CA GLN A 784 -28.59 7.66 -27.61
C GLN A 784 -28.16 6.96 -28.89
#